data_03004c9520b433fbae24584bb5af2cfa
#
_entry.id   03004c9520b433fbae24584bb5af2cfa
#
_cell.length_a   1.000
_cell.length_b   1.000
_cell.length_c   1.000
_cell.angle_alpha   90.00
_cell.angle_beta   90.00
_cell.angle_gamma   90.00
#
_symmetry.space_group_name_H-M   'P 1'
#
loop_
_entity.id
_entity.type
_entity.pdbx_description
1 polymer ?
#
loop_
_entity_poly.entity_id
_entity_poly.type
_entity_poly.pdbx_seq_one_letter_code
_entity_poly.pdbx_strand_id
1 'polypeptide(L)'
;MITSRLTRNWEYVQSSLGGPWEAWRKDKLNNHYNLAWSEVELPHCFNGLDAMDPDVPYYQGQGWYRTLLEIDNPYPGGRTLLHFEGAGQRTDVYVYEDLVGSHVGGYDEFTIDITDRVLQGNFPSYYNGKIPVAIKCDNTRNLETIPSDVSDFNLYGGLYRYVNLVYVPAVSVETLHVVSTATAERAEAAVHVKLYRPGVSDDSQVCMRLQVRDGAGRQVYTTELEQAAWEGSWVVAEFQVEQPQLWSPDTPNLYTCELTLGEGAGKTVHSERFGFRWFAFERKGPFYLNGERLLLRGTHRHEDHAGVGAAMTEAMIKEEMKLIKDMGANFIRLGHYQQSRIALEQCDELGLLVWEEIPWCRGGLGGEGYRQQCKDMLTAMIEQHRNHPCIILWGMGNENDWEADFSHWDENEIRAFMRELHELSHKLDDTRLTAIRRCEFCKDIIDVYSPSIWAGWYRGVYPEYEAYSRVGFEGTERFLHVEWGADNVAGRHVSKPYTGFEEIQRGQGADERDGDYLLTGGDPRVSMLGDWSETYFCDMIDWYLRAQENMPWLTGTAQWSFKDFSTPVRPDSPIPYLNMKGVVERDFTKKEAYYVFQSYWSKVPMVRIYGGGMDVRAGRADEAQLIRVYANCASVELMVNGVSAGVRERRVQDYPSAGLRWSVGLQPGVNHLVALARDEQGVVVAQDETTFHYQTEAWELPAELRLTAQTETDGRVRLEAKAYDKHGVFCADSAVRVHFGLAGVGRLLDNLGTVRGSRNIELANGRACIYVDPRGGKSVASVYAEGLDTAFVEIKG
;
A
#
# COMPACT_ATOMS: atom_id res chain seq x y z
N MET A 1 24.97 10.06 -16.98
CA MET A 1 24.17 10.71 -15.94
C MET A 1 24.70 10.29 -14.57
N ILE A 2 24.87 11.23 -13.64
CA ILE A 2 25.30 10.95 -12.28
C ILE A 2 24.16 11.34 -11.35
N THR A 3 23.72 10.40 -10.52
CA THR A 3 22.60 10.60 -9.60
C THR A 3 23.06 10.30 -8.18
N SER A 4 22.72 11.18 -7.24
CA SER A 4 23.03 11.03 -5.82
C SER A 4 21.77 11.28 -5.00
N ARG A 5 21.33 10.30 -4.20
CA ARG A 5 20.21 10.47 -3.25
C ARG A 5 20.60 11.40 -2.12
N LEU A 6 19.74 12.36 -1.85
CA LEU A 6 19.92 13.38 -0.79
C LEU A 6 19.18 12.94 0.47
N THR A 7 19.67 11.94 1.17
CA THR A 7 18.97 11.36 2.33
C THR A 7 19.29 12.02 3.66
N ARG A 8 20.40 12.77 3.77
CA ARG A 8 20.93 13.33 5.03
C ARG A 8 21.20 14.81 4.94
N ASN A 9 21.45 15.43 6.08
CA ASN A 9 21.74 16.85 6.25
C ASN A 9 20.56 17.75 5.88
N TRP A 10 19.35 17.29 6.16
CA TRP A 10 18.14 18.07 6.06
C TRP A 10 17.67 18.55 7.43
N GLU A 11 17.19 19.78 7.46
CA GLU A 11 16.44 20.31 8.60
C GLU A 11 15.00 20.59 8.16
N TYR A 12 14.06 20.35 9.05
CA TYR A 12 12.62 20.47 8.84
C TYR A 12 11.99 21.35 9.90
N VAL A 13 10.99 22.13 9.51
CA VAL A 13 10.10 22.86 10.41
C VAL A 13 8.66 22.81 9.90
N GLN A 14 7.74 22.51 10.81
CA GLN A 14 6.29 22.56 10.57
C GLN A 14 5.79 23.96 10.89
N SER A 15 5.72 24.83 9.89
CA SER A 15 5.31 26.21 10.06
C SER A 15 5.00 26.88 8.72
N SER A 16 4.11 27.84 8.70
CA SER A 16 3.94 28.78 7.60
C SER A 16 4.98 29.89 7.75
N LEU A 17 5.94 29.94 6.80
CA LEU A 17 6.92 31.04 6.74
C LEU A 17 6.38 32.15 5.85
N GLY A 18 6.79 33.41 6.13
CA GLY A 18 6.47 34.59 5.31
C GLY A 18 7.18 34.60 3.95
N GLY A 19 8.20 33.73 3.79
CA GLY A 19 8.96 33.57 2.55
C GLY A 19 10.25 32.78 2.76
N PRO A 20 10.99 32.46 1.67
CA PRO A 20 12.21 31.66 1.73
C PRO A 20 13.32 32.32 2.55
N TRP A 21 13.32 33.65 2.66
CA TRP A 21 14.28 34.38 3.50
C TRP A 21 14.19 34.00 4.98
N GLU A 22 13.00 33.62 5.50
CA GLU A 22 12.84 33.15 6.88
C GLU A 22 13.52 31.79 7.10
N ALA A 23 13.56 30.96 6.06
CA ALA A 23 14.27 29.67 6.16
C ALA A 23 15.79 29.86 6.44
N TRP A 24 16.37 30.99 6.02
CA TRP A 24 17.80 31.27 6.14
C TRP A 24 18.15 32.30 7.23
N ARG A 25 17.14 32.82 7.93
CA ARG A 25 17.33 33.82 8.97
C ARG A 25 18.11 33.27 10.15
N LYS A 26 19.21 33.90 10.47
CA LYS A 26 20.05 33.64 11.65
C LYS A 26 19.86 34.73 12.70
N ASP A 27 18.68 34.84 13.30
CA ASP A 27 18.41 35.87 14.30
C ASP A 27 18.69 35.39 15.71
N LYS A 28 19.74 35.90 16.35
CA LYS A 28 20.02 35.67 17.76
C LYS A 28 19.34 36.70 18.69
N LEU A 29 18.67 37.68 18.12
CA LEU A 29 18.26 38.89 18.89
C LEU A 29 16.77 38.98 19.22
N ASN A 30 15.90 38.22 18.57
CA ASN A 30 14.47 38.24 18.82
C ASN A 30 13.92 36.84 19.13
N ASN A 31 13.73 36.52 20.40
CA ASN A 31 13.16 35.25 20.89
C ASN A 31 11.72 34.96 20.42
N HIS A 32 11.09 35.81 19.61
CA HIS A 32 9.74 35.62 19.12
C HIS A 32 9.66 34.79 17.81
N TYR A 33 10.79 34.48 17.17
CA TYR A 33 10.85 33.71 15.94
C TYR A 33 11.85 32.54 15.97
N ASN A 34 12.06 31.96 17.16
CA ASN A 34 12.83 30.72 17.25
C ASN A 34 12.02 29.56 16.67
N LEU A 35 12.06 29.45 15.32
CA LEU A 35 11.63 28.24 14.64
C LEU A 35 12.57 27.11 15.08
N ALA A 36 11.99 26.10 15.72
CA ALA A 36 12.75 24.91 16.11
C ALA A 36 12.89 23.99 14.89
N TRP A 37 13.95 24.21 14.12
CA TRP A 37 14.32 23.30 13.06
C TRP A 37 14.81 21.98 13.66
N SER A 38 14.30 20.86 13.15
CA SER A 38 14.70 19.51 13.55
C SER A 38 15.50 18.86 12.43
N GLU A 39 16.58 18.16 12.76
CA GLU A 39 17.28 17.31 11.80
C GLU A 39 16.39 16.14 11.40
N VAL A 40 16.31 15.89 10.10
CA VAL A 40 15.54 14.78 9.52
C VAL A 40 16.33 14.08 8.42
N GLU A 41 16.04 12.80 8.22
CA GLU A 41 16.50 12.03 7.05
C GLU A 41 15.35 11.87 6.06
N LEU A 42 15.66 11.82 4.74
CA LEU A 42 14.66 11.55 3.71
C LEU A 42 14.63 10.06 3.35
N PRO A 43 13.45 9.51 3.03
CA PRO A 43 12.15 10.20 2.93
C PRO A 43 11.58 10.61 4.30
N HIS A 44 10.84 11.73 4.36
CA HIS A 44 10.24 12.26 5.57
C HIS A 44 8.82 12.74 5.33
N CYS A 45 7.88 12.27 6.17
CA CYS A 45 6.49 12.67 6.18
C CYS A 45 6.19 13.41 7.49
N PHE A 46 5.65 14.62 7.43
CA PHE A 46 5.30 15.33 8.66
C PHE A 46 4.00 14.81 9.32
N ASN A 47 3.27 13.90 8.66
CA ASN A 47 2.10 13.22 9.18
C ASN A 47 2.37 11.76 9.62
N GLY A 48 3.62 11.39 9.87
CA GLY A 48 3.97 9.99 10.17
C GLY A 48 3.34 9.42 11.44
N LEU A 49 3.05 10.28 12.43
CA LEU A 49 2.45 9.91 13.71
C LEU A 49 1.08 10.55 13.95
N ASP A 50 0.87 11.81 13.56
CA ASP A 50 -0.35 12.54 13.85
C ASP A 50 -1.57 12.02 13.07
N ALA A 51 -1.35 11.35 11.92
CA ALA A 51 -2.40 10.67 11.17
C ALA A 51 -3.10 9.54 11.97
N MET A 52 -2.50 9.11 13.07
CA MET A 52 -3.06 8.09 13.98
C MET A 52 -3.32 8.64 15.39
N ASP A 53 -3.22 9.96 15.58
CA ASP A 53 -3.50 10.56 16.88
C ASP A 53 -5.01 10.63 17.13
N PRO A 54 -5.54 9.96 18.17
CA PRO A 54 -6.98 9.94 18.43
C PRO A 54 -7.52 11.27 18.98
N ASP A 55 -6.66 12.19 19.42
CA ASP A 55 -7.05 13.40 20.14
C ASP A 55 -7.01 14.65 19.25
N VAL A 56 -6.27 14.62 18.12
CA VAL A 56 -6.13 15.75 17.21
C VAL A 56 -6.20 15.31 15.76
N PRO A 57 -6.80 16.12 14.86
CA PRO A 57 -6.74 15.84 13.42
C PRO A 57 -5.30 15.96 12.91
N TYR A 58 -4.93 15.16 11.92
CA TYR A 58 -3.60 15.26 11.33
C TYR A 58 -3.37 16.63 10.68
N TYR A 59 -2.12 17.06 10.68
CA TYR A 59 -1.73 18.39 10.21
C TYR A 59 -1.94 18.55 8.72
N GLN A 60 -2.62 19.61 8.33
CA GLN A 60 -2.71 20.13 6.97
C GLN A 60 -2.15 21.54 6.93
N GLY A 61 -1.14 21.76 6.11
CA GLY A 61 -0.42 23.04 6.06
C GLY A 61 0.99 22.89 5.50
N GLN A 62 1.79 23.93 5.77
CA GLN A 62 3.14 24.03 5.23
C GLN A 62 4.17 23.32 6.11
N GLY A 63 5.04 22.55 5.46
CA GLY A 63 6.29 22.06 6.01
C GLY A 63 7.45 22.55 5.17
N TRP A 64 8.48 23.10 5.82
CA TRP A 64 9.66 23.60 5.17
C TRP A 64 10.86 22.70 5.45
N TYR A 65 11.61 22.43 4.42
CA TYR A 65 12.88 21.69 4.45
C TYR A 65 14.00 22.60 3.98
N ARG A 66 15.21 22.46 4.55
CA ARG A 66 16.38 23.16 4.05
C ARG A 66 17.64 22.30 4.15
N THR A 67 18.56 22.53 3.21
CA THR A 67 19.87 21.87 3.19
C THR A 67 20.92 22.77 2.51
N LEU A 68 22.18 22.42 2.70
CA LEU A 68 23.32 23.07 2.04
C LEU A 68 24.01 22.02 1.13
N LEU A 69 23.90 22.21 -0.19
CA LEU A 69 24.43 21.27 -1.17
C LEU A 69 25.84 21.66 -1.61
N GLU A 70 26.71 20.68 -1.71
CA GLU A 70 27.97 20.77 -2.46
C GLU A 70 27.68 20.39 -3.90
N ILE A 71 27.82 21.34 -4.83
CA ILE A 71 27.52 21.12 -6.26
C ILE A 71 28.82 21.20 -7.04
N ASP A 72 29.17 20.08 -7.69
CA ASP A 72 30.34 19.96 -8.57
C ASP A 72 29.94 19.13 -9.80
N ASN A 73 29.36 19.79 -10.79
CA ASN A 73 28.91 19.12 -12.01
C ASN A 73 30.12 18.83 -12.91
N PRO A 74 30.47 17.56 -13.16
CA PRO A 74 31.65 17.21 -13.95
C PRO A 74 31.45 17.39 -15.46
N TYR A 75 30.23 17.66 -15.93
CA TYR A 75 29.95 17.84 -17.36
C TYR A 75 30.13 19.29 -17.78
N PRO A 76 31.07 19.61 -18.71
CA PRO A 76 31.22 20.97 -19.23
C PRO A 76 29.92 21.46 -19.90
N GLY A 77 29.43 22.60 -19.43
CA GLY A 77 28.13 23.13 -19.89
C GLY A 77 26.92 22.29 -19.54
N GLY A 78 27.08 21.32 -18.62
CA GLY A 78 26.05 20.42 -18.17
C GLY A 78 25.01 21.08 -17.28
N ARG A 79 23.94 20.35 -17.00
CA ARG A 79 22.81 20.81 -16.18
C ARG A 79 22.80 20.11 -14.83
N THR A 80 22.41 20.84 -13.80
CA THR A 80 22.26 20.38 -12.42
C THR A 80 20.78 20.39 -12.05
N LEU A 81 20.26 19.21 -11.77
CA LEU A 81 18.83 18.98 -11.60
C LEU A 81 18.55 18.46 -10.18
N LEU A 82 17.43 18.87 -9.61
CA LEU A 82 16.82 18.21 -8.47
C LEU A 82 15.63 17.36 -8.97
N HIS A 83 15.74 16.05 -8.83
CA HIS A 83 14.71 15.10 -9.20
C HIS A 83 14.01 14.60 -7.95
N PHE A 84 12.68 14.70 -7.95
CA PHE A 84 11.79 14.28 -6.87
C PHE A 84 11.01 13.04 -7.31
N GLU A 85 11.07 11.98 -6.53
CA GLU A 85 10.27 10.75 -6.76
C GLU A 85 8.80 10.92 -6.29
N GLY A 86 8.48 12.04 -5.65
CA GLY A 86 7.18 12.46 -5.17
C GLY A 86 7.30 13.32 -3.92
N ALA A 87 6.51 14.39 -3.85
CA ALA A 87 6.49 15.30 -2.71
C ALA A 87 5.14 16.02 -2.65
N GLY A 88 4.68 16.32 -1.48
CA GLY A 88 3.38 16.78 -1.55
C GLY A 88 2.69 17.64 -0.55
N GLN A 89 1.56 18.06 -1.03
CA GLN A 89 0.88 17.90 -2.36
C GLN A 89 1.28 19.01 -3.34
N ARG A 90 1.67 20.18 -2.84
CA ARG A 90 2.27 21.29 -3.59
C ARG A 90 3.67 21.50 -3.10
N THR A 91 4.60 21.62 -4.02
CA THR A 91 6.02 21.75 -3.71
C THR A 91 6.60 22.97 -4.43
N ASP A 92 7.20 23.88 -3.66
CA ASP A 92 7.99 25.01 -4.19
C ASP A 92 9.46 24.82 -3.81
N VAL A 93 10.35 24.93 -4.79
CA VAL A 93 11.79 24.74 -4.63
C VAL A 93 12.50 26.08 -4.79
N TYR A 94 13.31 26.43 -3.79
CA TYR A 94 14.08 27.67 -3.74
C TYR A 94 15.58 27.38 -3.68
N VAL A 95 16.35 28.12 -4.47
CA VAL A 95 17.80 28.21 -4.31
C VAL A 95 18.11 29.55 -3.66
N TYR A 96 18.51 29.51 -2.39
CA TYR A 96 18.58 30.64 -1.47
C TYR A 96 17.17 31.28 -1.29
N GLU A 97 16.93 32.45 -1.86
CA GLU A 97 15.65 33.16 -1.78
C GLU A 97 14.85 33.14 -3.08
N ASP A 98 15.43 32.64 -4.16
CA ASP A 98 14.82 32.62 -5.48
C ASP A 98 14.04 31.32 -5.73
N LEU A 99 12.77 31.46 -6.11
CA LEU A 99 11.94 30.36 -6.58
C LEU A 99 12.49 29.86 -7.92
N VAL A 100 12.91 28.59 -7.98
CA VAL A 100 13.47 27.96 -9.19
C VAL A 100 12.50 26.98 -9.86
N GLY A 101 11.45 26.57 -9.16
CA GLY A 101 10.40 25.75 -9.71
C GLY A 101 9.34 25.36 -8.70
N SER A 102 8.19 24.94 -9.23
CA SER A 102 7.03 24.48 -8.45
C SER A 102 6.41 23.26 -9.11
N HIS A 103 5.75 22.43 -8.29
CA HIS A 103 4.99 21.28 -8.75
C HIS A 103 3.69 21.15 -7.97
N VAL A 104 2.63 20.70 -8.63
CA VAL A 104 1.32 20.37 -8.04
C VAL A 104 0.99 18.94 -8.39
N GLY A 105 0.97 18.08 -7.37
CA GLY A 105 0.82 16.65 -7.48
C GLY A 105 1.69 15.96 -6.43
N GLY A 106 1.11 15.05 -5.68
CA GLY A 106 1.87 14.38 -4.59
C GLY A 106 2.55 13.10 -5.05
N TYR A 107 2.15 12.52 -6.17
CA TYR A 107 2.41 11.11 -6.45
C TYR A 107 3.25 10.85 -7.69
N ASP A 108 3.36 11.79 -8.61
CA ASP A 108 4.18 11.72 -9.81
C ASP A 108 5.60 12.24 -9.57
N GLU A 109 6.54 11.78 -10.38
CA GLU A 109 7.93 12.26 -10.35
C GLU A 109 8.03 13.62 -11.09
N PHE A 110 8.89 14.50 -10.60
CA PHE A 110 9.17 15.77 -11.27
C PHE A 110 10.62 16.20 -11.09
N THR A 111 11.08 17.04 -12.00
CA THR A 111 12.47 17.52 -12.03
C THR A 111 12.53 19.05 -12.12
N ILE A 112 13.35 19.66 -11.28
CA ILE A 112 13.61 21.09 -11.27
C ILE A 112 15.06 21.34 -11.70
N ASP A 113 15.26 22.09 -12.77
CA ASP A 113 16.61 22.52 -13.20
C ASP A 113 17.05 23.75 -12.41
N ILE A 114 18.10 23.59 -11.60
CA ILE A 114 18.64 24.65 -10.76
C ILE A 114 19.92 25.27 -11.34
N THR A 115 20.35 24.87 -12.53
CA THR A 115 21.64 25.22 -13.12
C THR A 115 21.87 26.70 -13.19
N ASP A 116 20.95 27.44 -13.83
CA ASP A 116 21.15 28.85 -14.13
C ASP A 116 21.27 29.67 -12.85
N ARG A 117 20.48 29.34 -11.82
CA ARG A 117 20.56 30.01 -10.51
C ARG A 117 21.83 29.66 -9.76
N VAL A 118 22.30 28.41 -9.82
CA VAL A 118 23.58 28.00 -9.22
C VAL A 118 24.75 28.74 -9.89
N LEU A 119 24.77 28.83 -11.23
CA LEU A 119 25.83 29.51 -12.00
C LEU A 119 25.85 31.02 -11.77
N GLN A 120 24.72 31.66 -11.52
CA GLN A 120 24.68 33.10 -11.16
C GLN A 120 25.46 33.39 -9.87
N GLY A 121 25.59 32.43 -8.97
CA GLY A 121 26.30 32.61 -7.71
C GLY A 121 25.61 33.62 -6.78
N ASN A 122 26.41 34.53 -6.17
CA ASN A 122 25.95 35.56 -5.22
C ASN A 122 25.31 35.00 -3.93
N PHE A 123 25.82 33.90 -3.44
CA PHE A 123 25.44 33.35 -2.15
C PHE A 123 26.31 33.95 -1.03
N PRO A 124 25.73 34.18 0.18
CA PRO A 124 26.47 34.66 1.32
C PRO A 124 27.70 33.79 1.64
N SER A 125 28.84 34.45 1.89
CA SER A 125 30.14 33.80 2.12
C SER A 125 30.14 32.83 3.32
N TYR A 126 29.23 33.02 4.27
CA TYR A 126 29.12 32.15 5.43
C TYR A 126 28.56 30.75 5.11
N TYR A 127 28.11 30.49 3.89
CA TYR A 127 27.78 29.13 3.42
C TYR A 127 29.01 28.36 2.93
N ASN A 128 30.19 28.99 2.92
CA ASN A 128 31.47 28.33 2.54
C ASN A 128 31.43 27.65 1.16
N GLY A 129 30.80 28.29 0.18
CA GLY A 129 30.69 27.78 -1.19
C GLY A 129 29.58 26.74 -1.40
N LYS A 130 28.85 26.32 -0.36
CA LYS A 130 27.70 25.45 -0.50
C LYS A 130 26.48 26.23 -0.99
N ILE A 131 25.61 25.53 -1.69
CA ILE A 131 24.37 26.08 -2.27
C ILE A 131 23.22 25.87 -1.29
N PRO A 132 22.59 26.93 -0.78
CA PRO A 132 21.44 26.82 0.09
C PRO A 132 20.17 26.51 -0.70
N VAL A 133 19.54 25.38 -0.40
CA VAL A 133 18.28 24.94 -1.00
C VAL A 133 17.21 24.83 0.09
N ALA A 134 16.07 25.47 -0.17
CA ALA A 134 14.87 25.33 0.67
C ALA A 134 13.72 24.77 -0.16
N ILE A 135 12.90 23.93 0.45
CA ILE A 135 11.76 23.30 -0.19
C ILE A 135 10.55 23.47 0.73
N LYS A 136 9.47 24.01 0.18
CA LYS A 136 8.18 24.09 0.83
C LYS A 136 7.27 23.00 0.31
N CYS A 137 6.75 22.16 1.19
CA CYS A 137 5.67 21.21 0.90
C CYS A 137 4.40 21.68 1.62
N ASP A 138 3.25 21.61 0.94
CA ASP A 138 1.97 22.02 1.49
C ASP A 138 0.89 20.97 1.14
N ASN A 139 0.31 20.32 2.16
CA ASN A 139 -0.76 19.35 1.98
C ASN A 139 -2.15 19.92 2.31
N THR A 140 -2.27 21.25 2.38
CA THR A 140 -3.56 21.90 2.56
C THR A 140 -4.49 21.54 1.39
N ARG A 141 -5.63 20.99 1.74
CA ARG A 141 -6.67 20.68 0.75
C ARG A 141 -7.24 21.94 0.12
N ASN A 142 -7.57 21.85 -1.16
CA ASN A 142 -8.48 22.77 -1.82
C ASN A 142 -9.20 22.09 -3.00
N LEU A 143 -10.21 22.75 -3.55
CA LEU A 143 -11.07 22.19 -4.61
C LEU A 143 -10.42 22.15 -6.00
N GLU A 144 -9.21 22.67 -6.16
CA GLU A 144 -8.42 22.64 -7.40
C GLU A 144 -7.36 21.51 -7.39
N THR A 145 -7.26 20.74 -6.30
CA THR A 145 -6.29 19.64 -6.16
C THR A 145 -6.97 18.31 -5.90
N ILE A 146 -6.39 17.23 -6.43
CA ILE A 146 -6.77 15.84 -6.15
C ILE A 146 -5.68 15.17 -5.29
N PRO A 147 -6.02 14.18 -4.46
CA PRO A 147 -7.34 13.62 -4.16
C PRO A 147 -8.22 14.54 -3.29
N SER A 148 -9.51 14.17 -3.21
CA SER A 148 -10.46 14.85 -2.34
C SER A 148 -10.36 14.36 -0.88
N ASP A 149 -10.82 15.17 0.09
CA ASP A 149 -10.81 14.82 1.53
C ASP A 149 -11.80 13.71 1.90
N VAL A 150 -12.74 13.40 1.04
CA VAL A 150 -13.67 12.27 1.25
C VAL A 150 -13.07 10.93 0.84
N SER A 151 -11.86 10.92 0.33
CA SER A 151 -11.11 9.71 0.05
C SER A 151 -10.81 8.95 1.35
N ASP A 152 -10.90 7.63 1.32
CA ASP A 152 -10.63 6.77 2.49
C ASP A 152 -9.11 6.56 2.69
N PHE A 153 -8.32 7.64 2.60
CA PHE A 153 -6.89 7.67 2.92
C PHE A 153 -6.41 9.10 3.20
N ASN A 154 -5.30 9.24 3.92
CA ASN A 154 -4.76 10.54 4.31
C ASN A 154 -4.06 11.26 3.17
N LEU A 155 -4.20 12.57 3.14
CA LEU A 155 -3.45 13.46 2.27
C LEU A 155 -2.13 13.83 2.96
N TYR A 156 -1.13 12.98 2.78
CA TYR A 156 0.17 13.15 3.42
C TYR A 156 0.97 14.34 2.87
N GLY A 157 1.78 14.94 3.73
CA GLY A 157 2.67 16.04 3.35
C GLY A 157 4.13 15.77 3.67
N GLY A 158 5.00 16.39 2.86
CA GLY A 158 6.44 16.32 3.04
C GLY A 158 7.23 15.82 1.82
N LEU A 159 8.52 15.60 2.04
CA LEU A 159 9.41 14.91 1.09
C LEU A 159 9.35 13.42 1.37
N TYR A 160 8.20 12.81 1.16
CA TYR A 160 7.91 11.45 1.57
C TYR A 160 8.35 10.38 0.55
N ARG A 161 8.94 10.78 -0.57
CA ARG A 161 9.76 9.94 -1.46
C ARG A 161 11.14 10.55 -1.60
N TYR A 162 12.05 9.87 -2.27
CA TYR A 162 13.44 10.34 -2.37
C TYR A 162 13.59 11.58 -3.22
N VAL A 163 14.58 12.39 -2.84
CA VAL A 163 15.06 13.53 -3.63
C VAL A 163 16.48 13.23 -4.10
N ASN A 164 16.74 13.45 -5.37
CA ASN A 164 18.01 13.13 -6.01
C ASN A 164 18.66 14.39 -6.59
N LEU A 165 19.97 14.55 -6.40
CA LEU A 165 20.79 15.49 -7.14
C LEU A 165 21.29 14.79 -8.39
N VAL A 166 21.01 15.36 -9.56
CA VAL A 166 21.32 14.74 -10.85
C VAL A 166 22.18 15.69 -11.69
N TYR A 167 23.29 15.18 -12.17
CA TYR A 167 24.15 15.87 -13.14
C TYR A 167 24.00 15.22 -14.51
N VAL A 168 23.75 16.06 -15.52
CA VAL A 168 23.61 15.64 -16.90
C VAL A 168 24.44 16.56 -17.82
N PRO A 169 24.93 16.08 -18.99
CA PRO A 169 25.52 16.97 -19.99
C PRO A 169 24.48 17.91 -20.61
N ALA A 170 24.94 18.84 -21.44
CA ALA A 170 24.05 19.82 -22.11
C ALA A 170 22.97 19.16 -22.98
N VAL A 171 23.26 17.97 -23.52
CA VAL A 171 22.29 17.09 -24.18
C VAL A 171 22.24 15.78 -23.43
N SER A 172 21.08 15.40 -22.94
CA SER A 172 20.87 14.16 -22.19
C SER A 172 19.54 13.50 -22.57
N VAL A 173 19.36 12.23 -22.17
CA VAL A 173 18.09 11.54 -22.33
C VAL A 173 17.12 12.04 -21.26
N GLU A 174 15.95 12.51 -21.69
CA GLU A 174 14.81 12.83 -20.82
C GLU A 174 13.96 11.59 -20.60
N THR A 175 13.55 10.91 -21.69
CA THR A 175 12.82 9.64 -21.63
C THR A 175 13.37 8.65 -22.66
N LEU A 176 13.32 7.37 -22.28
CA LEU A 176 13.58 6.25 -23.17
C LEU A 176 12.45 5.23 -23.00
N HIS A 177 11.66 5.03 -24.06
CA HIS A 177 10.52 4.12 -24.03
C HIS A 177 10.71 2.98 -25.02
N VAL A 178 10.39 1.76 -24.59
CA VAL A 178 10.39 0.55 -25.45
C VAL A 178 8.96 0.08 -25.64
N VAL A 179 8.41 0.35 -26.80
CA VAL A 179 7.09 -0.15 -27.19
C VAL A 179 7.26 -1.50 -27.89
N SER A 180 6.64 -2.53 -27.36
CA SER A 180 6.81 -3.89 -27.88
C SER A 180 5.52 -4.65 -28.05
N THR A 181 5.52 -5.52 -29.06
CA THR A 181 4.52 -6.57 -29.28
C THR A 181 5.21 -7.92 -29.29
N ALA A 182 4.54 -8.97 -28.84
CA ALA A 182 5.13 -10.30 -28.75
C ALA A 182 4.13 -11.41 -29.04
N THR A 183 4.68 -12.52 -29.56
CA THR A 183 4.07 -13.84 -29.61
C THR A 183 5.04 -14.84 -28.95
N ALA A 184 4.69 -16.13 -28.95
CA ALA A 184 5.59 -17.17 -28.45
C ALA A 184 6.85 -17.31 -29.31
N GLU A 185 6.74 -17.05 -30.63
CA GLU A 185 7.83 -17.25 -31.58
C GLU A 185 8.66 -15.99 -31.80
N ARG A 186 8.06 -14.80 -31.68
CA ARG A 186 8.71 -13.56 -32.10
C ARG A 186 8.21 -12.36 -31.31
N ALA A 187 9.12 -11.45 -31.04
CA ALA A 187 8.81 -10.13 -30.51
C ALA A 187 9.35 -9.03 -31.43
N GLU A 188 8.63 -7.91 -31.49
CA GLU A 188 9.02 -6.70 -32.18
C GLU A 188 9.05 -5.54 -31.17
N ALA A 189 10.00 -4.65 -31.30
CA ALA A 189 10.12 -3.49 -30.41
C ALA A 189 10.59 -2.24 -31.17
N ALA A 190 10.01 -1.10 -30.80
CA ALA A 190 10.44 0.22 -31.22
C ALA A 190 10.93 1.01 -29.98
N VAL A 191 12.09 1.64 -30.10
CA VAL A 191 12.69 2.46 -29.05
C VAL A 191 12.47 3.92 -29.35
N HIS A 192 11.75 4.59 -28.46
CA HIS A 192 11.46 6.03 -28.52
C HIS A 192 12.35 6.77 -27.52
N VAL A 193 12.96 7.86 -27.95
CA VAL A 193 13.83 8.70 -27.13
C VAL A 193 13.36 10.15 -27.21
N LYS A 194 13.29 10.79 -26.05
CA LYS A 194 13.15 12.25 -25.92
C LYS A 194 14.41 12.80 -25.27
N LEU A 195 14.95 13.90 -25.83
CA LEU A 195 16.16 14.52 -25.33
C LEU A 195 15.84 15.76 -24.49
N TYR A 196 16.57 15.91 -23.39
CA TYR A 196 16.65 17.13 -22.61
C TYR A 196 17.87 17.93 -23.07
N ARG A 197 17.66 19.12 -23.65
CA ARG A 197 18.71 19.89 -24.34
C ARG A 197 18.53 21.40 -24.26
N PRO A 198 18.24 22.01 -23.11
CA PRO A 198 17.96 23.44 -23.02
C PRO A 198 19.13 24.28 -23.54
N GLY A 199 18.82 25.19 -24.46
CA GLY A 199 19.79 26.09 -25.04
C GLY A 199 20.73 25.48 -26.09
N VAL A 200 20.53 24.24 -26.50
CA VAL A 200 21.32 23.59 -27.55
C VAL A 200 20.64 23.76 -28.91
N SER A 201 21.43 24.09 -29.92
CA SER A 201 20.95 24.27 -31.32
C SER A 201 20.43 22.96 -31.89
N ASP A 202 19.37 23.05 -32.71
CA ASP A 202 18.77 21.90 -33.42
C ASP A 202 19.74 21.26 -34.45
N ASP A 203 20.74 21.99 -34.89
CA ASP A 203 21.77 21.50 -35.83
C ASP A 203 22.91 20.70 -35.14
N SER A 204 22.91 20.65 -33.79
CA SER A 204 23.95 19.93 -33.06
C SER A 204 23.84 18.41 -33.31
N GLN A 205 24.95 17.82 -33.74
CA GLN A 205 25.00 16.37 -33.95
C GLN A 205 25.22 15.61 -32.63
N VAL A 206 24.53 14.51 -32.49
CA VAL A 206 24.58 13.64 -31.31
C VAL A 206 24.86 12.21 -31.74
N CYS A 207 25.98 11.66 -31.25
CA CYS A 207 26.31 10.25 -31.43
C CYS A 207 25.55 9.43 -30.40
N MET A 208 24.90 8.37 -30.86
CA MET A 208 24.15 7.45 -30.03
C MET A 208 24.52 6.00 -30.28
N ARG A 209 24.57 5.21 -29.23
CA ARG A 209 24.70 3.74 -29.32
C ARG A 209 23.63 3.10 -28.47
N LEU A 210 22.76 2.36 -29.11
CA LEU A 210 21.72 1.56 -28.47
C LEU A 210 22.17 0.11 -28.34
N GLN A 211 21.98 -0.46 -27.16
CA GLN A 211 22.21 -1.88 -26.89
C GLN A 211 21.02 -2.46 -26.13
N VAL A 212 20.55 -3.64 -26.56
CA VAL A 212 19.53 -4.38 -25.82
C VAL A 212 20.13 -5.72 -25.37
N ARG A 213 19.94 -6.04 -24.10
CA ARG A 213 20.42 -7.28 -23.49
C ARG A 213 19.28 -8.03 -22.84
N ASP A 214 19.35 -9.37 -22.87
CA ASP A 214 18.43 -10.22 -22.11
C ASP A 214 18.84 -10.30 -20.62
N GLY A 215 18.03 -10.98 -19.79
CA GLY A 215 18.26 -11.16 -18.36
C GLY A 215 19.56 -11.92 -18.02
N ALA A 216 20.16 -12.65 -18.97
CA ALA A 216 21.47 -13.29 -18.82
C ALA A 216 22.62 -12.35 -19.25
N GLY A 217 22.34 -11.11 -19.66
CA GLY A 217 23.31 -10.13 -20.14
C GLY A 217 23.76 -10.35 -21.59
N ARG A 218 23.15 -11.29 -22.35
CA ARG A 218 23.47 -11.50 -23.76
C ARG A 218 22.91 -10.35 -24.59
N GLN A 219 23.72 -9.79 -25.48
CA GLN A 219 23.28 -8.77 -26.42
C GLN A 219 22.35 -9.38 -27.48
N VAL A 220 21.13 -8.89 -27.56
CA VAL A 220 20.12 -9.30 -28.55
C VAL A 220 19.98 -8.32 -29.69
N TYR A 221 20.35 -7.05 -29.45
CA TYR A 221 20.36 -6.01 -30.48
C TYR A 221 21.39 -4.93 -30.18
N THR A 222 21.95 -4.32 -31.23
CA THR A 222 22.78 -3.10 -31.11
C THR A 222 22.74 -2.30 -32.41
N THR A 223 22.76 -1.00 -32.28
CA THR A 223 22.94 -0.06 -33.40
C THR A 223 23.69 1.17 -32.96
N GLU A 224 24.38 1.82 -33.90
CA GLU A 224 25.03 3.13 -33.73
C GLU A 224 24.44 4.08 -34.75
N LEU A 225 24.15 5.29 -34.32
CA LEU A 225 23.63 6.35 -35.19
C LEU A 225 24.18 7.70 -34.75
N GLU A 226 24.36 8.56 -35.73
CA GLU A 226 24.66 9.96 -35.56
C GLU A 226 23.52 10.76 -36.17
N GLN A 227 22.94 11.66 -35.39
CA GLN A 227 21.75 12.39 -35.78
C GLN A 227 21.76 13.79 -35.18
N ALA A 228 21.10 14.75 -35.86
CA ALA A 228 20.86 16.06 -35.28
C ALA A 228 20.05 15.94 -33.99
N ALA A 229 20.33 16.79 -33.01
CA ALA A 229 19.49 16.94 -31.85
C ALA A 229 18.10 17.40 -32.27
N TRP A 230 17.06 16.86 -31.63
CA TRP A 230 15.66 17.13 -32.03
C TRP A 230 14.82 17.52 -30.81
N GLU A 231 13.64 18.13 -31.09
CA GLU A 231 12.58 18.30 -30.11
C GLU A 231 11.57 17.16 -30.18
N GLY A 232 10.92 16.87 -29.01
CA GLY A 232 9.92 15.81 -28.88
C GLY A 232 10.52 14.42 -28.81
N SER A 233 9.66 13.40 -29.00
CA SER A 233 10.04 11.99 -28.94
C SER A 233 10.16 11.39 -30.34
N TRP A 234 11.22 10.63 -30.58
CA TRP A 234 11.53 10.02 -31.86
C TRP A 234 11.79 8.52 -31.76
N VAL A 235 11.42 7.78 -32.78
CA VAL A 235 11.83 6.39 -32.93
C VAL A 235 13.29 6.36 -33.41
N VAL A 236 14.18 5.85 -32.58
CA VAL A 236 15.62 5.77 -32.88
C VAL A 236 16.06 4.39 -33.33
N ALA A 237 15.27 3.35 -33.03
CA ALA A 237 15.55 1.99 -33.47
C ALA A 237 14.26 1.15 -33.49
N GLU A 238 14.22 0.20 -34.43
CA GLU A 238 13.25 -0.89 -34.45
C GLU A 238 14.02 -2.20 -34.55
N PHE A 239 13.61 -3.23 -33.82
CA PHE A 239 14.28 -4.53 -33.81
C PHE A 239 13.32 -5.68 -33.54
N GLN A 240 13.80 -6.88 -33.82
CA GLN A 240 13.06 -8.12 -33.61
C GLN A 240 13.88 -9.10 -32.77
N VAL A 241 13.19 -9.91 -31.97
CA VAL A 241 13.79 -10.97 -31.17
C VAL A 241 13.05 -12.27 -31.50
N GLU A 242 13.76 -13.25 -32.01
CA GLU A 242 13.23 -14.59 -32.25
C GLU A 242 13.24 -15.39 -30.94
N GLN A 243 12.15 -16.11 -30.66
CA GLN A 243 11.94 -16.89 -29.44
C GLN A 243 12.26 -16.08 -28.17
N PRO A 244 11.53 -14.97 -27.93
CA PRO A 244 11.81 -14.10 -26.78
C PRO A 244 11.53 -14.83 -25.48
N GLN A 245 12.31 -14.49 -24.44
CA GLN A 245 12.02 -14.89 -23.07
C GLN A 245 10.87 -14.01 -22.55
N LEU A 246 9.68 -14.59 -22.48
CA LEU A 246 8.48 -13.86 -22.09
C LEU A 246 8.48 -13.57 -20.58
N TRP A 247 7.96 -12.41 -20.24
CA TRP A 247 7.68 -12.02 -18.85
C TRP A 247 6.34 -12.62 -18.39
N SER A 248 6.34 -13.22 -17.19
CA SER A 248 5.13 -13.71 -16.53
C SER A 248 5.33 -13.76 -15.01
N PRO A 249 4.25 -13.93 -14.19
CA PRO A 249 4.36 -14.09 -12.74
C PRO A 249 5.29 -15.23 -12.27
N ASP A 250 5.39 -16.31 -13.05
CA ASP A 250 6.23 -17.45 -12.71
C ASP A 250 7.66 -17.33 -13.32
N THR A 251 7.81 -16.56 -14.39
CA THR A 251 9.09 -16.33 -15.09
C THR A 251 9.22 -14.85 -15.45
N PRO A 252 9.57 -13.98 -14.48
CA PRO A 252 9.61 -12.53 -14.69
C PRO A 252 10.88 -12.10 -15.45
N ASN A 253 10.99 -12.53 -16.71
CA ASN A 253 12.14 -12.26 -17.58
C ASN A 253 12.15 -10.80 -18.01
N LEU A 254 13.23 -10.10 -17.73
CA LEU A 254 13.43 -8.70 -18.08
C LEU A 254 14.59 -8.54 -19.07
N TYR A 255 14.42 -7.57 -19.95
CA TYR A 255 15.46 -7.09 -20.87
C TYR A 255 15.89 -5.70 -20.40
N THR A 256 17.11 -5.31 -20.77
CA THR A 256 17.66 -3.99 -20.51
C THR A 256 17.95 -3.31 -21.83
N CYS A 257 17.42 -2.11 -22.02
CA CYS A 257 17.70 -1.21 -23.13
C CYS A 257 18.63 -0.12 -22.62
N GLU A 258 19.87 -0.07 -23.12
CA GLU A 258 20.87 0.94 -22.77
C GLU A 258 21.11 1.87 -23.95
N LEU A 259 20.93 3.16 -23.74
CA LEU A 259 21.29 4.21 -24.70
C LEU A 259 22.52 4.95 -24.18
N THR A 260 23.62 4.81 -24.89
CA THR A 260 24.81 5.66 -24.72
C THR A 260 24.66 6.91 -25.60
N LEU A 261 24.79 8.08 -24.99
CA LEU A 261 24.69 9.37 -25.65
C LEU A 261 26.01 10.12 -25.53
N GLY A 262 26.48 10.69 -26.65
CA GLY A 262 27.69 11.50 -26.71
C GLY A 262 28.99 10.71 -26.64
N GLU A 263 30.11 11.44 -26.67
CA GLU A 263 31.49 10.91 -26.64
C GLU A 263 32.34 11.63 -25.58
N GLY A 264 33.49 11.05 -25.25
CA GLY A 264 34.49 11.66 -24.35
C GLY A 264 33.93 12.01 -22.97
N ALA A 265 34.19 13.23 -22.51
CA ALA A 265 33.76 13.72 -21.20
C ALA A 265 32.25 13.98 -21.10
N GLY A 266 31.54 14.10 -22.24
CA GLY A 266 30.11 14.27 -22.30
C GLY A 266 29.32 12.95 -22.41
N LYS A 267 30.00 11.81 -22.42
CA LYS A 267 29.37 10.50 -22.58
C LYS A 267 28.50 10.16 -21.36
N THR A 268 27.23 9.79 -21.63
CA THR A 268 26.31 9.25 -20.61
C THR A 268 25.68 7.96 -21.08
N VAL A 269 25.23 7.16 -20.13
CA VAL A 269 24.43 5.96 -20.36
C VAL A 269 23.11 6.13 -19.63
N HIS A 270 22.01 5.94 -20.35
CA HIS A 270 20.67 5.83 -19.79
C HIS A 270 20.19 4.39 -20.00
N SER A 271 19.58 3.80 -18.99
CA SER A 271 19.21 2.39 -19.00
C SER A 271 17.77 2.24 -18.50
N GLU A 272 16.95 1.52 -19.26
CA GLU A 272 15.58 1.17 -18.91
C GLU A 272 15.36 -0.34 -19.02
N ARG A 273 14.57 -0.90 -18.11
CA ARG A 273 14.14 -2.30 -18.17
C ARG A 273 12.78 -2.42 -18.82
N PHE A 274 12.55 -3.50 -19.52
CA PHE A 274 11.26 -3.83 -20.12
C PHE A 274 11.12 -5.36 -20.23
N GLY A 275 9.92 -5.84 -20.61
CA GLY A 275 9.67 -7.26 -20.80
C GLY A 275 8.74 -7.54 -21.98
N PHE A 276 8.93 -8.65 -22.65
CA PHE A 276 8.04 -9.09 -23.72
C PHE A 276 6.90 -9.92 -23.16
N ARG A 277 5.68 -9.53 -23.43
CA ARG A 277 4.47 -10.25 -23.08
C ARG A 277 3.30 -9.76 -23.92
N TRP A 278 2.20 -10.54 -23.96
CA TRP A 278 0.89 -10.08 -24.43
C TRP A 278 -0.18 -10.58 -23.46
N PHE A 279 -1.31 -9.92 -23.45
CA PHE A 279 -2.44 -10.31 -22.60
C PHE A 279 -3.78 -9.95 -23.25
N ALA A 280 -4.84 -10.61 -22.80
CA ALA A 280 -6.19 -10.33 -23.21
C ALA A 280 -7.17 -10.44 -22.04
N PHE A 281 -8.03 -9.43 -21.91
CA PHE A 281 -9.26 -9.49 -21.13
C PHE A 281 -10.38 -9.88 -22.10
N GLU A 282 -10.81 -11.14 -22.08
CA GLU A 282 -11.87 -11.59 -22.95
C GLU A 282 -13.22 -10.94 -22.63
N ARG A 283 -14.00 -10.66 -23.67
CA ARG A 283 -15.40 -10.25 -23.48
C ARG A 283 -16.17 -11.40 -22.87
N LYS A 284 -16.86 -11.15 -21.75
CA LYS A 284 -17.58 -12.19 -20.98
C LYS A 284 -16.73 -13.44 -20.74
N GLY A 285 -15.47 -13.22 -20.38
CA GLY A 285 -14.52 -14.31 -20.23
C GLY A 285 -13.37 -14.00 -19.27
N PRO A 286 -12.47 -14.98 -19.12
CA PRO A 286 -11.32 -14.85 -18.25
C PRO A 286 -10.21 -13.97 -18.84
N PHE A 287 -9.15 -13.80 -18.05
CA PHE A 287 -7.91 -13.16 -18.45
C PHE A 287 -6.92 -14.20 -18.99
N TYR A 288 -6.20 -13.82 -20.02
CA TYR A 288 -5.10 -14.59 -20.61
C TYR A 288 -3.80 -13.79 -20.59
N LEU A 289 -2.70 -14.45 -20.28
CA LEU A 289 -1.34 -13.93 -20.38
C LEU A 289 -0.51 -14.89 -21.21
N ASN A 290 0.16 -14.38 -22.25
CA ASN A 290 1.00 -15.18 -23.16
C ASN A 290 0.26 -16.39 -23.77
N GLY A 291 -1.05 -16.23 -23.98
CA GLY A 291 -1.90 -17.27 -24.56
C GLY A 291 -2.47 -18.29 -23.55
N GLU A 292 -2.05 -18.23 -22.30
CA GLU A 292 -2.55 -19.11 -21.24
C GLU A 292 -3.52 -18.39 -20.30
N ARG A 293 -4.58 -19.10 -19.88
CA ARG A 293 -5.52 -18.56 -18.88
C ARG A 293 -4.80 -18.34 -17.55
N LEU A 294 -4.94 -17.15 -17.00
CA LEU A 294 -4.42 -16.81 -15.70
C LEU A 294 -5.52 -16.19 -14.81
N LEU A 295 -5.83 -16.85 -13.69
CA LEU A 295 -6.69 -16.23 -12.67
C LEU A 295 -5.89 -15.17 -11.92
N LEU A 296 -6.34 -13.91 -11.98
CA LEU A 296 -5.70 -12.82 -11.23
C LEU A 296 -6.04 -12.96 -9.75
N ARG A 297 -5.02 -13.23 -8.93
CA ARG A 297 -5.09 -13.40 -7.47
C ARG A 297 -4.42 -12.21 -6.82
N GLY A 298 -5.22 -11.24 -6.41
CA GLY A 298 -4.72 -9.92 -6.08
C GLY A 298 -5.09 -9.38 -4.71
N THR A 299 -4.39 -8.33 -4.37
CA THR A 299 -4.63 -7.46 -3.22
C THR A 299 -4.36 -6.00 -3.59
N HIS A 300 -4.53 -5.08 -2.63
CA HIS A 300 -4.28 -3.66 -2.80
C HIS A 300 -3.14 -3.18 -1.93
N ARG A 301 -2.54 -2.06 -2.33
CA ARG A 301 -1.47 -1.41 -1.58
C ARG A 301 -1.71 0.09 -1.45
N HIS A 302 -1.66 0.60 -0.21
CA HIS A 302 -1.44 2.01 0.09
C HIS A 302 0.02 2.27 0.49
N GLU A 303 0.59 3.40 0.10
CA GLU A 303 1.88 3.86 0.63
C GLU A 303 1.67 4.46 2.03
N ASP A 304 1.63 3.59 3.01
CA ASP A 304 1.42 3.92 4.41
C ASP A 304 2.11 2.87 5.29
N HIS A 305 2.81 3.29 6.34
CA HIS A 305 3.46 2.40 7.29
C HIS A 305 3.49 3.01 8.69
N ALA A 306 3.45 2.14 9.70
CA ALA A 306 3.50 2.54 11.10
C ALA A 306 4.70 3.46 11.41
N GLY A 307 4.41 4.61 11.99
CA GLY A 307 5.41 5.58 12.46
C GLY A 307 6.04 6.49 11.41
N VAL A 308 5.83 6.21 10.11
CA VAL A 308 6.41 7.01 9.01
C VAL A 308 5.38 7.53 8.01
N GLY A 309 4.11 7.05 8.07
CA GLY A 309 3.10 7.38 7.07
C GLY A 309 3.56 7.00 5.67
N ALA A 310 3.47 7.92 4.70
CA ALA A 310 3.90 7.68 3.32
C ALA A 310 5.43 7.62 3.14
N ALA A 311 6.24 8.03 4.13
CA ALA A 311 7.70 8.08 4.00
C ALA A 311 8.35 6.70 4.13
N MET A 312 7.91 5.76 3.32
CA MET A 312 8.45 4.40 3.28
C MET A 312 9.83 4.38 2.62
N THR A 313 10.79 3.77 3.29
CA THR A 313 12.12 3.54 2.71
C THR A 313 12.07 2.44 1.64
N GLU A 314 13.06 2.41 0.76
CA GLU A 314 13.23 1.35 -0.24
C GLU A 314 13.20 -0.06 0.40
N ALA A 315 13.83 -0.22 1.58
CA ALA A 315 13.81 -1.50 2.29
C ALA A 315 12.40 -1.91 2.74
N MET A 316 11.60 -0.96 3.26
CA MET A 316 10.20 -1.21 3.64
C MET A 316 9.34 -1.58 2.45
N ILE A 317 9.50 -0.89 1.31
CA ILE A 317 8.77 -1.20 0.08
C ILE A 317 9.11 -2.60 -0.42
N LYS A 318 10.40 -2.95 -0.47
CA LYS A 318 10.85 -4.28 -0.89
C LYS A 318 10.34 -5.40 0.02
N GLU A 319 10.33 -5.17 1.34
CA GLU A 319 9.78 -6.12 2.31
C GLU A 319 8.28 -6.32 2.09
N GLU A 320 7.52 -5.26 1.93
CA GLU A 320 6.07 -5.32 1.65
C GLU A 320 5.77 -6.10 0.37
N MET A 321 6.44 -5.77 -0.73
CA MET A 321 6.23 -6.43 -2.01
C MET A 321 6.59 -7.90 -1.96
N LYS A 322 7.67 -8.25 -1.22
CA LYS A 322 8.04 -9.65 -0.98
C LYS A 322 6.97 -10.39 -0.18
N LEU A 323 6.41 -9.79 0.87
CA LEU A 323 5.34 -10.40 1.66
C LEU A 323 4.08 -10.64 0.81
N ILE A 324 3.72 -9.72 -0.08
CA ILE A 324 2.61 -9.89 -1.03
C ILE A 324 2.88 -11.09 -1.95
N LYS A 325 4.08 -11.20 -2.48
CA LYS A 325 4.46 -12.35 -3.33
C LYS A 325 4.50 -13.66 -2.55
N ASP A 326 5.05 -13.66 -1.33
CA ASP A 326 5.13 -14.85 -0.46
C ASP A 326 3.73 -15.34 -0.03
N MET A 327 2.74 -14.46 0.04
CA MET A 327 1.33 -14.83 0.22
C MET A 327 0.78 -15.61 -0.98
N GLY A 328 1.41 -15.48 -2.15
CA GLY A 328 1.06 -16.17 -3.40
C GLY A 328 0.27 -15.32 -4.39
N ALA A 329 0.20 -14.01 -4.19
CA ALA A 329 -0.41 -13.09 -5.15
C ALA A 329 0.36 -13.08 -6.48
N ASN A 330 -0.39 -12.86 -7.58
CA ASN A 330 0.14 -12.62 -8.92
C ASN A 330 -0.35 -11.30 -9.53
N PHE A 331 -1.19 -10.57 -8.78
CA PHE A 331 -1.80 -9.31 -9.18
C PHE A 331 -1.86 -8.34 -8.01
N ILE A 332 -1.69 -7.04 -8.28
CA ILE A 332 -1.85 -5.98 -7.30
C ILE A 332 -2.52 -4.76 -7.95
N ARG A 333 -3.48 -4.16 -7.24
CA ARG A 333 -3.97 -2.83 -7.59
C ARG A 333 -3.30 -1.81 -6.67
N LEU A 334 -2.56 -0.90 -7.27
CA LEU A 334 -1.90 0.20 -6.60
C LEU A 334 -2.91 1.35 -6.46
N GLY A 335 -3.78 1.22 -5.49
CA GLY A 335 -4.87 2.18 -5.28
C GLY A 335 -4.57 3.13 -4.12
N HIS A 336 -4.93 4.39 -4.23
CA HIS A 336 -5.69 5.00 -5.31
C HIS A 336 -4.87 6.14 -5.98
N TYR A 337 -3.59 5.93 -6.25
CA TYR A 337 -2.66 6.93 -6.81
C TYR A 337 -1.42 6.26 -7.39
N GLN A 338 -0.73 6.98 -8.26
CA GLN A 338 0.57 6.57 -8.76
C GLN A 338 1.53 6.30 -7.60
N GLN A 339 2.16 5.13 -7.60
CA GLN A 339 3.05 4.73 -6.52
C GLN A 339 4.53 4.83 -6.90
N SER A 340 5.40 4.63 -5.91
CA SER A 340 6.84 4.72 -6.10
C SER A 340 7.31 3.78 -7.19
N ARG A 341 8.20 4.24 -8.07
CA ARG A 341 8.92 3.43 -9.07
C ARG A 341 9.53 2.17 -8.44
N ILE A 342 10.01 2.25 -7.19
CA ILE A 342 10.58 1.10 -6.47
C ILE A 342 9.54 -0.02 -6.32
N ALA A 343 8.26 0.30 -6.08
CA ALA A 343 7.21 -0.70 -5.98
C ALA A 343 6.97 -1.40 -7.33
N LEU A 344 6.98 -0.65 -8.44
CA LEU A 344 6.82 -1.21 -9.79
C LEU A 344 8.02 -2.04 -10.21
N GLU A 345 9.24 -1.61 -9.90
CA GLU A 345 10.45 -2.40 -10.12
C GLU A 345 10.38 -3.75 -9.39
N GLN A 346 9.83 -3.75 -8.18
CA GLN A 346 9.59 -5.00 -7.45
C GLN A 346 8.48 -5.83 -8.07
N CYS A 347 7.41 -5.22 -8.61
CA CYS A 347 6.39 -5.95 -9.36
C CYS A 347 6.96 -6.63 -10.60
N ASP A 348 7.83 -5.93 -11.34
CA ASP A 348 8.54 -6.51 -12.50
C ASP A 348 9.41 -7.71 -12.12
N GLU A 349 10.20 -7.57 -11.04
CA GLU A 349 11.14 -8.58 -10.58
C GLU A 349 10.47 -9.80 -9.93
N LEU A 350 9.39 -9.57 -9.19
CA LEU A 350 8.65 -10.61 -8.47
C LEU A 350 7.55 -11.26 -9.32
N GLY A 351 7.22 -10.69 -10.48
CA GLY A 351 6.13 -11.18 -11.31
C GLY A 351 4.76 -10.91 -10.68
N LEU A 352 4.44 -9.63 -10.42
CA LEU A 352 3.13 -9.17 -9.98
C LEU A 352 2.52 -8.30 -11.08
N LEU A 353 1.41 -8.72 -11.67
CA LEU A 353 0.65 -7.90 -12.60
C LEU A 353 0.04 -6.70 -11.87
N VAL A 354 -0.07 -5.55 -12.54
CA VAL A 354 -0.42 -4.28 -11.90
C VAL A 354 -1.60 -3.59 -12.60
N TRP A 355 -2.50 -3.07 -11.78
CA TRP A 355 -3.41 -1.97 -12.09
C TRP A 355 -2.92 -0.75 -11.32
N GLU A 356 -2.48 0.29 -12.01
CA GLU A 356 -2.10 1.58 -11.43
C GLU A 356 -3.12 2.64 -11.82
N GLU A 357 -3.38 3.64 -10.96
CA GLU A 357 -4.44 4.60 -11.18
C GLU A 357 -4.10 6.02 -10.70
N ILE A 358 -4.78 7.02 -11.26
CA ILE A 358 -4.71 8.42 -10.81
C ILE A 358 -5.59 8.62 -9.57
N PRO A 359 -5.28 9.61 -8.71
CA PRO A 359 -5.99 9.83 -7.44
C PRO A 359 -7.35 10.56 -7.58
N TRP A 360 -8.03 10.41 -8.70
CA TRP A 360 -9.42 10.85 -8.81
C TRP A 360 -10.34 9.84 -8.10
N CYS A 361 -10.42 10.00 -6.78
CA CYS A 361 -11.14 9.09 -5.90
C CYS A 361 -12.25 9.83 -5.19
N ARG A 362 -13.52 9.45 -5.44
CA ARG A 362 -14.73 10.04 -4.85
C ARG A 362 -14.88 11.55 -5.17
N GLY A 363 -15.81 12.22 -4.50
CA GLY A 363 -15.93 13.68 -4.44
C GLY A 363 -16.57 14.38 -5.64
N GLY A 364 -16.83 13.68 -6.73
CA GLY A 364 -17.35 14.29 -7.94
C GLY A 364 -16.26 14.89 -8.84
N LEU A 365 -16.55 15.99 -9.54
CA LEU A 365 -15.68 16.60 -10.53
C LEU A 365 -15.50 18.10 -10.25
N GLY A 366 -14.27 18.55 -10.09
CA GLY A 366 -13.90 19.93 -9.85
C GLY A 366 -13.85 20.81 -11.10
N GLY A 367 -13.38 22.05 -10.92
CA GLY A 367 -13.20 23.04 -11.98
C GLY A 367 -12.08 22.70 -12.97
N GLU A 368 -11.71 23.68 -13.81
CA GLU A 368 -10.72 23.48 -14.88
C GLU A 368 -9.33 23.08 -14.32
N GLY A 369 -8.89 23.73 -13.23
CA GLY A 369 -7.60 23.39 -12.58
C GLY A 369 -7.56 21.93 -12.10
N TYR A 370 -8.64 21.46 -11.47
CA TYR A 370 -8.81 20.07 -11.04
C TYR A 370 -8.76 19.09 -12.23
N ARG A 371 -9.50 19.39 -13.30
CA ARG A 371 -9.54 18.57 -14.54
C ARG A 371 -8.17 18.51 -15.21
N GLN A 372 -7.49 19.66 -15.29
CA GLN A 372 -6.15 19.70 -15.87
C GLN A 372 -5.16 18.88 -15.03
N GLN A 373 -5.21 18.98 -13.71
CA GLN A 373 -4.35 18.17 -12.84
C GLN A 373 -4.59 16.66 -13.03
N CYS A 374 -5.84 16.21 -13.20
CA CYS A 374 -6.13 14.80 -13.52
C CYS A 374 -5.43 14.37 -14.83
N LYS A 375 -5.49 15.21 -15.88
CA LYS A 375 -4.84 14.92 -17.17
C LYS A 375 -3.32 14.91 -17.06
N ASP A 376 -2.76 15.86 -16.32
CA ASP A 376 -1.31 15.95 -16.11
C ASP A 376 -0.79 14.74 -15.33
N MET A 377 -1.48 14.33 -14.26
CA MET A 377 -1.12 13.14 -13.48
C MET A 377 -1.28 11.85 -14.30
N LEU A 378 -2.33 11.71 -15.12
CA LEU A 378 -2.47 10.56 -16.02
C LEU A 378 -1.34 10.50 -17.03
N THR A 379 -0.99 11.65 -17.62
CA THR A 379 0.13 11.75 -18.58
C THR A 379 1.44 11.39 -17.91
N ALA A 380 1.74 11.97 -16.76
CA ALA A 380 2.97 11.67 -15.99
C ALA A 380 3.06 10.19 -15.62
N MET A 381 1.99 9.61 -15.09
CA MET A 381 1.93 8.19 -14.72
C MET A 381 2.25 7.28 -15.91
N ILE A 382 1.62 7.50 -17.05
CA ILE A 382 1.85 6.68 -18.25
C ILE A 382 3.27 6.89 -18.78
N GLU A 383 3.74 8.14 -18.92
CA GLU A 383 5.08 8.43 -19.43
C GLU A 383 6.19 7.88 -18.54
N GLN A 384 6.02 7.93 -17.21
CA GLN A 384 7.00 7.48 -16.26
C GLN A 384 7.03 5.95 -16.12
N HIS A 385 5.89 5.27 -16.29
CA HIS A 385 5.76 3.86 -15.92
C HIS A 385 5.49 2.89 -17.09
N ARG A 386 5.30 3.39 -18.33
CA ARG A 386 4.94 2.54 -19.49
C ARG A 386 5.98 1.47 -19.87
N ASN A 387 7.23 1.57 -19.42
CA ASN A 387 8.24 0.53 -19.65
C ASN A 387 8.05 -0.71 -18.76
N HIS A 388 7.32 -0.60 -17.65
CA HIS A 388 7.09 -1.71 -16.71
C HIS A 388 6.19 -2.78 -17.34
N PRO A 389 6.68 -4.02 -17.59
CA PRO A 389 5.86 -5.08 -18.16
C PRO A 389 4.77 -5.58 -17.20
N CYS A 390 4.92 -5.35 -15.92
CA CYS A 390 3.93 -5.73 -14.92
C CYS A 390 2.58 -5.00 -15.09
N ILE A 391 2.57 -3.77 -15.59
CA ILE A 391 1.34 -2.97 -15.74
C ILE A 391 0.48 -3.51 -16.88
N ILE A 392 -0.79 -3.80 -16.60
CA ILE A 392 -1.79 -4.28 -17.56
C ILE A 392 -3.02 -3.36 -17.67
N LEU A 393 -3.25 -2.51 -16.64
CA LEU A 393 -4.39 -1.60 -16.58
C LEU A 393 -3.97 -0.21 -16.08
N TRP A 394 -4.47 0.83 -16.76
CA TRP A 394 -4.45 2.20 -16.32
C TRP A 394 -5.80 2.57 -15.72
N GLY A 395 -5.83 2.95 -14.44
CA GLY A 395 -7.03 3.34 -13.71
C GLY A 395 -7.36 4.82 -13.92
N MET A 396 -8.57 5.11 -14.40
CA MET A 396 -9.03 6.47 -14.66
C MET A 396 -9.63 7.15 -13.43
N GLY A 397 -9.92 6.41 -12.38
CA GLY A 397 -10.49 6.88 -11.14
C GLY A 397 -11.04 5.76 -10.27
N ASN A 398 -11.63 6.13 -9.14
CA ASN A 398 -12.27 5.22 -8.19
C ASN A 398 -13.51 5.85 -7.57
N GLU A 399 -14.66 5.14 -7.55
CA GLU A 399 -15.90 5.58 -6.89
C GLU A 399 -16.35 7.00 -7.29
N ASN A 400 -16.18 7.38 -8.56
CA ASN A 400 -16.49 8.73 -9.04
C ASN A 400 -17.99 9.03 -9.10
N ASP A 401 -18.85 8.07 -8.76
CA ASP A 401 -20.28 8.19 -8.51
C ASP A 401 -20.61 8.56 -7.05
N TRP A 402 -19.65 8.96 -6.25
CA TRP A 402 -19.82 9.38 -4.86
C TRP A 402 -19.96 10.90 -4.77
N GLU A 403 -21.14 11.39 -4.40
CA GLU A 403 -21.40 12.82 -4.20
C GLU A 403 -20.82 13.27 -2.87
N ALA A 404 -19.88 14.22 -2.85
CA ALA A 404 -19.34 14.68 -1.58
C ALA A 404 -18.68 16.07 -1.59
N ASP A 405 -17.61 16.31 -2.36
CA ASP A 405 -16.78 17.50 -2.21
C ASP A 405 -17.30 18.76 -2.87
N PHE A 406 -17.94 18.60 -4.03
CA PHE A 406 -18.38 19.73 -4.84
C PHE A 406 -19.87 19.97 -4.68
N SER A 407 -20.24 21.24 -4.65
CA SER A 407 -21.67 21.65 -4.58
C SER A 407 -22.45 21.37 -5.86
N HIS A 408 -21.74 21.18 -6.97
CA HIS A 408 -22.29 20.84 -8.27
C HIS A 408 -22.02 19.36 -8.56
N TRP A 409 -23.08 18.64 -8.91
CA TRP A 409 -23.03 17.24 -9.33
C TRP A 409 -23.75 17.05 -10.65
N ASP A 410 -23.05 16.58 -11.68
CA ASP A 410 -23.63 16.22 -12.97
C ASP A 410 -22.95 14.96 -13.54
N GLU A 411 -23.71 13.87 -13.60
CA GLU A 411 -23.24 12.58 -14.13
C GLU A 411 -22.79 12.71 -15.60
N ASN A 412 -23.40 13.56 -16.41
CA ASN A 412 -23.02 13.75 -17.82
C ASN A 412 -21.65 14.43 -17.94
N GLU A 413 -21.34 15.39 -17.06
CA GLU A 413 -20.01 16.00 -17.03
C GLU A 413 -18.96 14.99 -16.58
N ILE A 414 -19.24 14.18 -15.54
CA ILE A 414 -18.35 13.10 -15.09
C ILE A 414 -18.13 12.10 -16.22
N ARG A 415 -19.17 11.68 -16.93
CA ARG A 415 -19.07 10.80 -18.11
C ARG A 415 -18.25 11.40 -19.24
N ALA A 416 -18.45 12.69 -19.54
CA ALA A 416 -17.69 13.38 -20.58
C ALA A 416 -16.20 13.42 -20.22
N PHE A 417 -15.88 13.78 -18.99
CA PHE A 417 -14.49 13.83 -18.51
C PHE A 417 -13.83 12.45 -18.43
N MET A 418 -14.57 11.43 -18.00
CA MET A 418 -14.10 10.04 -18.02
C MET A 418 -13.72 9.60 -19.44
N ARG A 419 -14.51 10.00 -20.45
CA ARG A 419 -14.19 9.73 -21.87
C ARG A 419 -12.93 10.47 -22.32
N GLU A 420 -12.74 11.71 -21.91
CA GLU A 420 -11.51 12.46 -22.20
C GLU A 420 -10.27 11.75 -21.62
N LEU A 421 -10.34 11.26 -20.38
CA LEU A 421 -9.24 10.51 -19.76
C LEU A 421 -9.00 9.16 -20.46
N HIS A 422 -10.07 8.44 -20.81
CA HIS A 422 -9.97 7.18 -21.56
C HIS A 422 -9.29 7.39 -22.92
N GLU A 423 -9.71 8.40 -23.69
CA GLU A 423 -9.13 8.72 -25.00
C GLU A 423 -7.68 9.21 -24.87
N LEU A 424 -7.37 10.00 -23.83
CA LEU A 424 -6.00 10.45 -23.53
C LEU A 424 -5.09 9.27 -23.20
N SER A 425 -5.56 8.33 -22.38
CA SER A 425 -4.80 7.12 -22.01
C SER A 425 -4.43 6.32 -23.26
N HIS A 426 -5.39 6.01 -24.12
CA HIS A 426 -5.15 5.25 -25.36
C HIS A 426 -4.29 6.01 -26.39
N LYS A 427 -4.33 7.35 -26.38
CA LYS A 427 -3.42 8.15 -27.18
C LYS A 427 -1.97 8.09 -26.72
N LEU A 428 -1.75 8.00 -25.39
CA LEU A 428 -0.42 7.92 -24.79
C LEU A 428 0.14 6.50 -24.83
N ASP A 429 -0.72 5.50 -24.62
CA ASP A 429 -0.37 4.08 -24.58
C ASP A 429 -1.54 3.22 -25.05
N ASP A 430 -1.47 2.72 -26.27
CA ASP A 430 -2.47 1.83 -26.89
C ASP A 430 -2.25 0.34 -26.57
N THR A 431 -1.22 0.01 -25.79
CA THR A 431 -0.86 -1.36 -25.45
C THR A 431 -1.54 -1.87 -24.17
N ARG A 432 -2.15 -0.98 -23.39
CA ARG A 432 -2.83 -1.28 -22.12
C ARG A 432 -4.28 -0.80 -22.16
N LEU A 433 -5.10 -1.43 -21.31
CA LEU A 433 -6.51 -1.11 -21.21
C LEU A 433 -6.76 -0.12 -20.06
N THR A 434 -7.85 0.64 -20.20
CA THR A 434 -8.33 1.52 -19.13
C THR A 434 -9.25 0.76 -18.19
N ALA A 435 -9.26 1.17 -16.92
CA ALA A 435 -10.08 0.53 -15.90
C ALA A 435 -10.67 1.53 -14.90
N ILE A 436 -11.78 1.16 -14.27
CA ILE A 436 -12.36 1.86 -13.13
C ILE A 436 -13.01 0.86 -12.17
N ARG A 437 -12.90 1.15 -10.89
CA ARG A 437 -13.67 0.46 -9.86
C ARG A 437 -14.87 1.32 -9.50
N ARG A 438 -16.10 0.72 -9.63
CA ARG A 438 -17.37 1.39 -9.43
C ARG A 438 -17.61 2.53 -10.44
N CYS A 439 -18.54 3.44 -10.22
CA CYS A 439 -19.05 4.40 -11.21
C CYS A 439 -19.84 3.72 -12.33
N GLU A 440 -21.00 3.16 -11.96
CA GLU A 440 -21.88 2.36 -12.84
C GLU A 440 -22.23 3.09 -14.14
N PHE A 441 -22.48 4.40 -14.07
CA PHE A 441 -22.84 5.19 -15.25
C PHE A 441 -21.66 5.48 -16.20
N CYS A 442 -20.40 5.04 -15.84
CA CYS A 442 -19.24 5.14 -16.72
C CYS A 442 -18.79 3.79 -17.31
N LYS A 443 -19.43 2.68 -16.97
CA LYS A 443 -19.00 1.32 -17.34
C LYS A 443 -18.94 1.06 -18.85
N ASP A 444 -19.66 1.80 -19.67
CA ASP A 444 -19.69 1.71 -21.12
C ASP A 444 -18.58 2.54 -21.81
N ILE A 445 -17.82 3.31 -21.04
CA ILE A 445 -16.71 4.14 -21.54
C ILE A 445 -15.39 3.41 -21.39
N ILE A 446 -15.21 2.72 -20.28
CA ILE A 446 -13.96 2.11 -19.84
C ILE A 446 -13.83 0.67 -20.36
N ASP A 447 -12.61 0.21 -20.66
CA ASP A 447 -12.37 -1.13 -21.18
C ASP A 447 -12.67 -2.24 -20.18
N VAL A 448 -12.22 -2.09 -18.93
CA VAL A 448 -12.38 -3.07 -17.84
C VAL A 448 -13.10 -2.43 -16.68
N TYR A 449 -14.23 -3.00 -16.29
CA TYR A 449 -15.07 -2.47 -15.22
C TYR A 449 -15.11 -3.41 -14.01
N SER A 450 -14.93 -2.85 -12.82
CA SER A 450 -15.12 -3.55 -11.55
C SER A 450 -16.36 -3.03 -10.83
N PRO A 451 -17.45 -3.80 -10.76
CA PRO A 451 -18.61 -3.43 -9.94
C PRO A 451 -18.29 -3.54 -8.44
N SER A 452 -19.11 -2.89 -7.62
CA SER A 452 -19.01 -2.99 -6.16
C SER A 452 -19.68 -4.28 -5.68
N ILE A 453 -18.88 -5.24 -5.18
CA ILE A 453 -19.35 -6.53 -4.66
C ILE A 453 -18.73 -6.76 -3.28
N TRP A 454 -19.45 -6.37 -2.23
CA TRP A 454 -19.06 -6.48 -0.84
C TRP A 454 -19.91 -7.49 -0.05
N ALA A 455 -20.20 -8.64 -0.68
CA ALA A 455 -21.02 -9.68 -0.07
C ALA A 455 -20.46 -10.16 1.26
N GLY A 456 -21.25 -9.99 2.33
CA GLY A 456 -20.86 -10.38 3.68
C GLY A 456 -20.09 -9.30 4.47
N TRP A 457 -20.03 -8.05 3.97
CA TRP A 457 -19.54 -6.93 4.75
C TRP A 457 -20.47 -5.73 4.66
N TYR A 458 -20.40 -4.94 3.60
CA TYR A 458 -21.29 -3.79 3.41
C TYR A 458 -22.66 -4.19 2.85
N ARG A 459 -22.77 -5.36 2.23
CA ARG A 459 -24.01 -5.83 1.61
C ARG A 459 -24.17 -7.34 1.73
N GLY A 460 -25.39 -7.81 2.05
CA GLY A 460 -25.76 -9.22 2.10
C GLY A 460 -24.82 -10.07 2.98
N VAL A 461 -24.69 -11.33 2.62
CA VAL A 461 -23.89 -12.32 3.37
C VAL A 461 -22.87 -13.01 2.45
N TYR A 462 -21.72 -13.45 3.00
CA TYR A 462 -20.66 -14.01 2.18
C TYR A 462 -21.03 -15.30 1.41
N PRO A 463 -21.97 -16.15 1.87
CA PRO A 463 -22.41 -17.28 1.06
C PRO A 463 -23.08 -16.90 -0.28
N GLU A 464 -23.48 -15.67 -0.46
CA GLU A 464 -24.10 -15.16 -1.71
C GLU A 464 -23.07 -14.61 -2.70
N TYR A 465 -21.77 -14.67 -2.38
CA TYR A 465 -20.67 -14.09 -3.18
C TYR A 465 -20.71 -14.50 -4.66
N GLU A 466 -20.91 -15.80 -4.96
CA GLU A 466 -20.98 -16.29 -6.35
C GLU A 466 -22.15 -15.66 -7.11
N ALA A 467 -23.31 -15.55 -6.47
CA ALA A 467 -24.51 -14.96 -7.08
C ALA A 467 -24.31 -13.47 -7.44
N TYR A 468 -23.76 -12.69 -6.51
CA TYR A 468 -23.43 -11.28 -6.76
C TYR A 468 -22.38 -11.13 -7.88
N SER A 469 -21.33 -11.96 -7.85
CA SER A 469 -20.27 -11.93 -8.86
C SER A 469 -20.81 -12.27 -10.25
N ARG A 470 -21.75 -13.21 -10.35
CA ARG A 470 -22.39 -13.60 -11.62
C ARG A 470 -23.21 -12.44 -12.21
N VAL A 471 -24.00 -11.75 -11.39
CA VAL A 471 -24.75 -10.57 -11.81
C VAL A 471 -23.80 -9.47 -12.32
N GLY A 472 -22.72 -9.19 -11.59
CA GLY A 472 -21.70 -8.23 -12.00
C GLY A 472 -21.05 -8.64 -13.35
N PHE A 473 -20.70 -9.90 -13.51
CA PHE A 473 -20.13 -10.45 -14.73
C PHE A 473 -21.11 -10.34 -15.92
N GLU A 474 -22.36 -10.71 -15.74
CA GLU A 474 -23.37 -10.64 -16.79
C GLU A 474 -23.68 -9.18 -17.20
N GLY A 475 -23.56 -8.24 -16.26
CA GLY A 475 -23.75 -6.80 -16.49
C GLY A 475 -22.55 -6.06 -17.10
N THR A 476 -21.40 -6.73 -17.34
CA THR A 476 -20.14 -6.08 -17.69
C THR A 476 -19.50 -6.78 -18.90
N GLU A 477 -18.94 -6.03 -19.85
CA GLU A 477 -18.26 -6.60 -21.03
C GLU A 477 -16.94 -7.28 -20.65
N ARG A 478 -16.06 -6.59 -19.90
CA ARG A 478 -14.83 -7.16 -19.34
C ARG A 478 -14.84 -6.93 -17.83
N PHE A 479 -15.09 -8.00 -17.11
CA PHE A 479 -15.31 -8.00 -15.67
C PHE A 479 -14.02 -8.27 -14.91
N LEU A 480 -13.75 -7.48 -13.87
CA LEU A 480 -12.73 -7.75 -12.87
C LEU A 480 -13.28 -7.35 -11.50
N HIS A 481 -13.21 -8.25 -10.52
CA HIS A 481 -13.71 -7.94 -9.18
C HIS A 481 -12.58 -7.47 -8.28
N VAL A 482 -12.42 -6.16 -8.13
CA VAL A 482 -11.51 -5.57 -7.14
C VAL A 482 -12.29 -4.94 -6.00
N GLU A 483 -11.72 -4.99 -4.83
CA GLU A 483 -12.26 -4.58 -3.54
C GLU A 483 -13.35 -5.48 -2.96
N TRP A 484 -12.92 -6.33 -2.05
CA TRP A 484 -13.75 -7.13 -1.16
C TRP A 484 -12.96 -7.44 0.12
N GLY A 485 -13.62 -7.64 1.23
CA GLY A 485 -12.98 -7.93 2.51
C GLY A 485 -13.87 -7.58 3.68
N ALA A 486 -13.33 -7.67 4.89
CA ALA A 486 -13.96 -7.26 6.14
C ALA A 486 -12.93 -6.67 7.09
N ASP A 487 -13.35 -5.69 7.90
CA ASP A 487 -12.51 -5.19 8.97
C ASP A 487 -12.28 -6.27 10.02
N ASN A 488 -11.07 -6.36 10.55
CA ASN A 488 -10.69 -7.35 11.53
C ASN A 488 -9.61 -6.83 12.48
N VAL A 489 -9.84 -6.95 13.77
CA VAL A 489 -8.89 -6.54 14.81
C VAL A 489 -7.88 -7.66 14.99
N ALA A 490 -6.59 -7.35 14.81
CA ALA A 490 -5.52 -8.32 15.02
C ALA A 490 -5.58 -8.93 16.44
N GLY A 491 -5.55 -10.24 16.53
CA GLY A 491 -5.65 -10.99 17.78
C GLY A 491 -7.07 -11.14 18.34
N ARG A 492 -8.12 -10.59 17.69
CA ARG A 492 -9.52 -10.81 18.09
C ARG A 492 -10.06 -12.09 17.45
N HIS A 493 -10.24 -13.12 18.25
CA HIS A 493 -10.76 -14.41 17.82
C HIS A 493 -12.04 -14.74 18.60
N VAL A 494 -13.04 -15.30 17.92
CA VAL A 494 -14.30 -15.70 18.52
C VAL A 494 -14.57 -17.18 18.24
N SER A 495 -15.09 -17.91 19.21
CA SER A 495 -15.47 -19.32 19.04
C SER A 495 -16.72 -19.50 18.16
N LYS A 496 -17.57 -18.49 18.15
CA LYS A 496 -18.80 -18.44 17.35
C LYS A 496 -18.82 -17.10 16.62
N PRO A 497 -18.29 -17.04 15.38
CA PRO A 497 -18.29 -15.82 14.60
C PRO A 497 -19.72 -15.40 14.28
N TYR A 498 -19.88 -14.11 13.93
CA TYR A 498 -21.20 -13.56 13.60
C TYR A 498 -21.92 -14.41 12.54
N THR A 499 -23.10 -14.89 12.84
CA THR A 499 -23.96 -15.70 11.97
C THR A 499 -25.40 -15.19 11.91
N GLY A 500 -25.67 -13.95 12.35
CA GLY A 500 -26.97 -13.30 12.31
C GLY A 500 -27.43 -12.95 10.89
N PHE A 501 -27.14 -13.82 9.92
CA PHE A 501 -27.43 -13.61 8.50
C PHE A 501 -28.94 -13.47 8.20
N GLU A 502 -29.78 -14.01 9.05
CA GLU A 502 -31.25 -13.86 8.93
C GLU A 502 -31.72 -12.41 9.19
N GLU A 503 -30.95 -11.65 9.97
CA GLU A 503 -31.21 -10.25 10.27
C GLU A 503 -30.84 -9.34 9.08
N ILE A 504 -30.02 -9.85 8.15
CA ILE A 504 -29.55 -9.11 6.98
C ILE A 504 -30.44 -9.42 5.80
N GLN A 505 -31.07 -8.40 5.22
CA GLN A 505 -31.89 -8.56 4.04
C GLN A 505 -31.01 -8.97 2.85
N ARG A 506 -31.24 -10.17 2.32
CA ARG A 506 -30.48 -10.71 1.19
C ARG A 506 -30.64 -9.82 -0.04
N GLY A 507 -29.50 -9.40 -0.62
CA GLY A 507 -29.47 -8.57 -1.82
C GLY A 507 -29.98 -7.15 -1.66
N GLN A 508 -30.37 -6.73 -0.47
CA GLN A 508 -30.88 -5.40 -0.15
C GLN A 508 -30.04 -4.67 0.91
N GLY A 509 -28.89 -5.16 1.26
CA GLY A 509 -28.01 -4.48 2.21
C GLY A 509 -27.65 -3.09 1.73
N ALA A 510 -27.28 -2.22 2.67
CA ALA A 510 -26.81 -0.88 2.36
C ALA A 510 -25.68 -0.89 1.34
N ASP A 511 -25.69 0.11 0.49
CA ASP A 511 -24.54 0.44 -0.34
C ASP A 511 -23.44 1.03 0.55
N GLU A 512 -22.17 0.85 0.21
CA GLU A 512 -21.05 1.50 0.90
C GLU A 512 -21.14 3.02 0.87
N ARG A 513 -21.92 3.62 -0.06
CA ARG A 513 -22.22 5.05 -0.11
C ARG A 513 -23.11 5.55 1.00
N ASP A 514 -23.86 4.69 1.67
CA ASP A 514 -24.80 5.12 2.72
C ASP A 514 -24.09 5.67 3.95
N GLY A 515 -22.91 6.19 3.69
CA GLY A 515 -22.14 7.01 4.58
C GLY A 515 -21.40 6.23 5.64
N ASP A 516 -20.99 6.97 6.60
CA ASP A 516 -20.40 6.49 7.83
C ASP A 516 -21.42 5.60 8.53
N TYR A 517 -21.44 4.38 8.08
CA TYR A 517 -22.32 3.31 8.51
C TYR A 517 -22.27 3.08 10.03
N LEU A 518 -21.25 3.61 10.70
CA LEU A 518 -21.16 3.60 12.16
C LEU A 518 -22.05 4.66 12.81
N LEU A 519 -22.34 5.78 12.13
CA LEU A 519 -23.01 6.94 12.71
C LEU A 519 -24.46 7.12 12.26
N THR A 520 -24.82 6.74 11.04
CA THR A 520 -26.09 7.15 10.43
C THR A 520 -27.17 6.07 10.39
N GLY A 521 -26.86 4.83 10.80
CA GLY A 521 -27.79 3.72 10.66
C GLY A 521 -27.90 3.23 9.21
N GLY A 522 -29.05 2.78 8.82
CA GLY A 522 -29.33 2.18 7.50
C GLY A 522 -29.78 0.72 7.63
N ASP A 523 -29.80 0.02 6.50
CA ASP A 523 -30.17 -1.40 6.50
C ASP A 523 -29.15 -2.24 7.27
N PRO A 524 -29.59 -3.31 7.97
CA PRO A 524 -28.68 -4.21 8.67
C PRO A 524 -27.59 -4.77 7.76
N ARG A 525 -26.34 -4.71 8.21
CA ARG A 525 -25.15 -5.20 7.49
C ARG A 525 -24.10 -5.71 8.45
N VAL A 526 -23.27 -6.64 7.99
CA VAL A 526 -22.27 -7.27 8.85
C VAL A 526 -21.23 -6.27 9.37
N SER A 527 -20.90 -5.25 8.61
CA SER A 527 -19.98 -4.18 9.05
C SER A 527 -20.44 -3.41 10.29
N MET A 528 -21.77 -3.40 10.58
CA MET A 528 -22.34 -2.78 11.79
C MET A 528 -22.62 -3.81 12.89
N LEU A 529 -23.17 -4.97 12.51
CA LEU A 529 -23.66 -5.98 13.47
C LEU A 529 -22.59 -7.04 13.79
N GLY A 530 -21.56 -7.16 12.94
CA GLY A 530 -20.50 -8.17 13.06
C GLY A 530 -19.56 -7.93 14.25
N ASP A 531 -18.72 -8.90 14.49
CA ASP A 531 -17.81 -8.95 15.65
C ASP A 531 -16.41 -8.35 15.36
N TRP A 532 -16.13 -7.97 14.14
CA TRP A 532 -14.83 -7.46 13.68
C TRP A 532 -13.65 -8.38 14.04
N SER A 533 -13.90 -9.70 14.08
CA SER A 533 -12.90 -10.69 14.44
C SER A 533 -12.12 -11.21 13.22
N GLU A 534 -10.89 -11.64 13.47
CA GLU A 534 -10.14 -12.42 12.49
C GLU A 534 -10.88 -13.72 12.12
N THR A 535 -11.70 -14.27 13.02
CA THR A 535 -12.46 -15.50 12.76
C THR A 535 -13.48 -15.30 11.65
N TYR A 536 -14.28 -14.23 11.73
CA TYR A 536 -15.27 -13.91 10.70
C TYR A 536 -14.59 -13.63 9.34
N PHE A 537 -13.53 -12.82 9.37
CA PHE A 537 -12.82 -12.48 8.15
C PHE A 537 -12.16 -13.70 7.48
N CYS A 538 -11.55 -14.59 8.25
CA CYS A 538 -11.00 -15.85 7.74
C CYS A 538 -12.08 -16.77 7.16
N ASP A 539 -13.24 -16.86 7.79
CA ASP A 539 -14.37 -17.64 7.27
C ASP A 539 -14.86 -17.08 5.93
N MET A 540 -14.99 -15.76 5.82
CA MET A 540 -15.37 -15.08 4.59
C MET A 540 -14.35 -15.31 3.46
N ILE A 541 -13.05 -15.12 3.73
CA ILE A 541 -11.99 -15.33 2.74
C ILE A 541 -11.97 -16.78 2.27
N ASP A 542 -12.02 -17.73 3.20
CA ASP A 542 -12.01 -19.17 2.91
C ASP A 542 -13.19 -19.55 1.99
N TRP A 543 -14.38 -18.99 2.25
CA TRP A 543 -15.54 -19.16 1.39
C TRP A 543 -15.32 -18.58 -0.01
N TYR A 544 -14.80 -17.35 -0.10
CA TYR A 544 -14.54 -16.67 -1.37
C TYR A 544 -13.52 -17.42 -2.22
N LEU A 545 -12.38 -17.80 -1.63
CA LEU A 545 -11.32 -18.50 -2.34
C LEU A 545 -11.79 -19.86 -2.87
N ARG A 546 -12.55 -20.61 -2.05
CA ARG A 546 -13.19 -21.86 -2.48
C ARG A 546 -14.15 -21.62 -3.66
N ALA A 547 -14.97 -20.57 -3.62
CA ALA A 547 -15.93 -20.27 -4.69
C ALA A 547 -15.21 -19.87 -5.98
N GLN A 548 -14.15 -19.07 -5.90
CA GLN A 548 -13.37 -18.61 -7.06
C GLN A 548 -12.76 -19.74 -7.87
N GLU A 549 -12.37 -20.84 -7.24
CA GLU A 549 -11.85 -22.03 -7.94
C GLU A 549 -12.91 -22.68 -8.86
N ASN A 550 -14.19 -22.45 -8.62
CA ASN A 550 -15.32 -22.98 -9.41
C ASN A 550 -15.88 -22.00 -10.44
N MET A 551 -15.25 -20.83 -10.62
CA MET A 551 -15.71 -19.80 -11.57
C MET A 551 -14.78 -19.75 -12.80
N PRO A 552 -14.97 -20.60 -13.83
CA PRO A 552 -14.08 -20.63 -15.00
C PRO A 552 -14.13 -19.35 -15.84
N TRP A 553 -15.20 -18.57 -15.69
CA TRP A 553 -15.39 -17.27 -16.34
C TRP A 553 -14.73 -16.11 -15.59
N LEU A 554 -14.30 -16.31 -14.34
CA LEU A 554 -13.72 -15.26 -13.51
C LEU A 554 -12.36 -14.80 -14.06
N THR A 555 -12.22 -13.51 -14.31
CA THR A 555 -10.96 -12.85 -14.68
C THR A 555 -9.98 -12.85 -13.52
N GLY A 556 -10.46 -12.47 -12.35
CA GLY A 556 -9.68 -12.39 -11.13
C GLY A 556 -10.34 -11.54 -10.08
N THR A 557 -9.66 -11.41 -8.95
CA THR A 557 -10.08 -10.57 -7.84
C THR A 557 -8.91 -9.90 -7.15
N ALA A 558 -9.17 -8.78 -6.46
CA ALA A 558 -8.23 -8.17 -5.54
C ALA A 558 -8.91 -7.87 -4.20
N GLN A 559 -8.41 -8.46 -3.13
CA GLN A 559 -8.89 -8.22 -1.77
C GLN A 559 -8.46 -6.83 -1.29
N TRP A 560 -9.35 -6.10 -0.64
CA TRP A 560 -9.08 -4.82 0.00
C TRP A 560 -8.84 -5.04 1.50
N SER A 561 -7.62 -4.89 2.02
CA SER A 561 -6.35 -4.53 1.38
C SER A 561 -5.23 -5.40 1.95
N PHE A 562 -4.01 -5.33 1.43
CA PHE A 562 -2.89 -6.11 1.98
C PHE A 562 -2.58 -5.71 3.42
N LYS A 563 -2.52 -4.42 3.68
CA LYS A 563 -2.11 -3.83 4.96
C LYS A 563 -3.20 -2.92 5.51
N ASP A 564 -3.36 -2.89 6.83
CA ASP A 564 -4.09 -1.82 7.51
C ASP A 564 -3.44 -0.48 7.17
N PHE A 565 -4.24 0.56 7.03
CA PHE A 565 -3.75 1.88 6.70
C PHE A 565 -4.54 2.98 7.42
N SER A 566 -3.92 4.14 7.64
CA SER A 566 -4.58 5.25 8.29
C SER A 566 -5.55 5.97 7.36
N THR A 567 -6.65 6.43 7.92
CA THR A 567 -7.72 7.12 7.20
C THR A 567 -8.44 8.14 8.08
N PRO A 568 -8.75 9.35 7.58
CA PRO A 568 -9.42 10.37 8.38
C PRO A 568 -10.92 10.09 8.58
N VAL A 569 -11.51 9.18 7.79
CA VAL A 569 -12.96 8.96 7.77
C VAL A 569 -13.44 7.84 8.71
N ARG A 570 -12.57 7.32 9.59
CA ARG A 570 -12.91 6.23 10.54
C ARG A 570 -12.52 6.55 12.00
N PRO A 571 -13.05 7.61 12.59
CA PRO A 571 -12.70 8.00 13.96
C PRO A 571 -13.15 6.98 15.02
N ASP A 572 -14.20 6.20 14.75
CA ASP A 572 -14.83 5.28 15.71
C ASP A 572 -14.36 3.82 15.58
N SER A 573 -13.41 3.53 14.70
CA SER A 573 -12.83 2.18 14.58
C SER A 573 -12.25 1.69 15.90
N PRO A 574 -12.13 0.37 16.13
CA PRO A 574 -11.49 -0.21 17.31
C PRO A 574 -10.11 0.37 17.63
N ILE A 575 -9.34 0.75 16.63
CA ILE A 575 -8.22 1.70 16.71
C ILE A 575 -8.66 2.92 15.89
N PRO A 576 -8.86 4.10 16.49
CA PRO A 576 -9.31 5.29 15.77
C PRO A 576 -8.45 5.63 14.55
N TYR A 577 -9.10 6.11 13.49
CA TYR A 577 -8.46 6.50 12.23
C TYR A 577 -7.73 5.38 11.49
N LEU A 578 -8.12 4.12 11.69
CA LEU A 578 -7.54 2.96 11.02
C LEU A 578 -8.59 2.22 10.17
N ASN A 579 -8.25 1.97 8.90
CA ASN A 579 -8.93 0.97 8.08
C ASN A 579 -8.29 -0.39 8.39
N MET A 580 -9.06 -1.31 8.95
CA MET A 580 -8.58 -2.57 9.51
C MET A 580 -8.81 -3.79 8.60
N LYS A 581 -8.98 -3.56 7.28
CA LYS A 581 -9.21 -4.64 6.31
C LYS A 581 -7.94 -5.36 5.85
N GLY A 582 -6.78 -4.97 6.40
CA GLY A 582 -5.50 -5.58 6.10
C GLY A 582 -5.42 -7.05 6.48
N VAL A 583 -4.63 -7.82 5.73
CA VAL A 583 -4.18 -9.16 6.09
C VAL A 583 -2.88 -9.12 6.91
N VAL A 584 -2.28 -7.93 6.99
CA VAL A 584 -1.21 -7.58 7.93
C VAL A 584 -1.54 -6.23 8.60
N GLU A 585 -0.95 -5.97 9.78
CA GLU A 585 -1.00 -4.65 10.41
C GLU A 585 -0.11 -3.63 9.66
N ARG A 586 -0.16 -2.35 10.04
CA ARG A 586 0.64 -1.28 9.41
C ARG A 586 2.15 -1.48 9.49
N ASP A 587 2.64 -2.32 10.41
CA ASP A 587 4.06 -2.67 10.60
C ASP A 587 4.43 -4.04 9.99
N PHE A 588 3.58 -4.58 9.09
CA PHE A 588 3.70 -5.90 8.48
C PHE A 588 3.51 -7.11 9.40
N THR A 589 3.09 -6.91 10.65
CA THR A 589 2.70 -8.03 11.50
C THR A 589 1.55 -8.79 10.87
N LYS A 590 1.74 -10.08 10.58
CA LYS A 590 0.76 -10.92 9.88
C LYS A 590 -0.44 -11.20 10.78
N LYS A 591 -1.65 -11.05 10.21
CA LYS A 591 -2.90 -11.54 10.77
C LYS A 591 -3.19 -12.96 10.28
N GLU A 592 -4.15 -13.66 10.87
CA GLU A 592 -4.51 -15.02 10.45
C GLU A 592 -4.98 -15.09 8.99
N ALA A 593 -5.62 -14.04 8.48
CA ALA A 593 -6.06 -13.91 7.10
C ALA A 593 -4.92 -14.09 6.07
N TYR A 594 -3.68 -13.63 6.38
CA TYR A 594 -2.51 -13.83 5.53
C TYR A 594 -2.27 -15.31 5.23
N TYR A 595 -2.38 -16.16 6.25
CA TYR A 595 -2.16 -17.60 6.13
C TYR A 595 -3.30 -18.33 5.41
N VAL A 596 -4.53 -17.80 5.47
CA VAL A 596 -5.66 -18.34 4.69
C VAL A 596 -5.38 -18.12 3.20
N PHE A 597 -5.01 -16.90 2.78
CA PHE A 597 -4.59 -16.65 1.39
C PHE A 597 -3.42 -17.53 0.97
N GLN A 598 -2.38 -17.61 1.81
CA GLN A 598 -1.20 -18.42 1.52
C GLN A 598 -1.54 -19.90 1.30
N SER A 599 -2.51 -20.44 2.05
CA SER A 599 -2.95 -21.83 1.89
C SER A 599 -3.67 -22.14 0.56
N TYR A 600 -4.17 -21.12 -0.14
CA TYR A 600 -4.80 -21.25 -1.46
C TYR A 600 -3.88 -20.83 -2.61
N TRP A 601 -3.02 -19.82 -2.41
CA TRP A 601 -2.30 -19.17 -3.49
C TRP A 601 -0.83 -19.56 -3.60
N SER A 602 -0.17 -19.85 -2.47
CA SER A 602 1.26 -20.18 -2.46
C SER A 602 1.54 -21.58 -3.01
N LYS A 603 2.63 -21.71 -3.76
CA LYS A 603 3.19 -22.99 -4.20
C LYS A 603 4.24 -23.53 -3.21
N VAL A 604 4.67 -22.73 -2.23
CA VAL A 604 5.62 -23.13 -1.18
C VAL A 604 4.85 -23.85 -0.08
N PRO A 605 5.27 -25.06 0.35
CA PRO A 605 4.60 -25.79 1.41
C PRO A 605 4.43 -24.96 2.69
N MET A 606 3.22 -24.90 3.20
CA MET A 606 2.90 -24.17 4.43
C MET A 606 1.83 -24.90 5.25
N VAL A 607 1.85 -24.66 6.54
CA VAL A 607 0.82 -25.08 7.51
C VAL A 607 0.70 -24.02 8.61
N ARG A 608 -0.53 -23.77 9.05
CA ARG A 608 -0.83 -22.83 10.14
C ARG A 608 -1.98 -23.35 10.98
N ILE A 609 -1.76 -23.52 12.27
CA ILE A 609 -2.83 -23.76 13.25
C ILE A 609 -3.53 -22.41 13.49
N TYR A 610 -4.81 -22.30 13.13
CA TYR A 610 -5.58 -21.08 13.29
C TYR A 610 -5.59 -20.58 14.74
N GLY A 611 -5.38 -19.28 14.95
CA GLY A 611 -5.30 -18.68 16.28
C GLY A 611 -4.04 -19.09 17.06
N GLY A 612 -2.95 -19.40 16.36
CA GLY A 612 -1.66 -19.78 16.96
C GLY A 612 -1.04 -18.72 17.88
N GLY A 613 -1.48 -17.45 17.79
CA GLY A 613 -1.07 -16.37 18.69
C GLY A 613 -1.93 -16.18 19.94
N MET A 614 -2.97 -16.99 20.14
CA MET A 614 -3.84 -16.91 21.32
C MET A 614 -3.21 -17.63 22.53
N ASP A 615 -2.82 -16.87 23.56
CA ASP A 615 -2.29 -17.47 24.81
C ASP A 615 -3.39 -18.11 25.68
N VAL A 616 -4.63 -17.65 25.54
CA VAL A 616 -5.80 -18.17 26.26
C VAL A 616 -6.90 -18.49 25.26
N ARG A 617 -7.40 -19.71 25.31
CA ARG A 617 -8.66 -20.12 24.67
C ARG A 617 -9.65 -20.49 25.76
N ALA A 618 -10.92 -20.22 25.52
CA ALA A 618 -11.96 -20.47 26.51
C ALA A 618 -13.08 -21.36 25.96
N GLY A 619 -13.66 -22.19 26.82
CA GLY A 619 -14.79 -23.05 26.49
C GLY A 619 -15.15 -23.94 27.66
N ARG A 620 -16.12 -24.84 27.47
CA ARG A 620 -16.53 -25.79 28.51
C ARG A 620 -15.59 -27.00 28.53
N ALA A 621 -15.37 -27.55 29.71
CA ALA A 621 -14.50 -28.74 29.89
C ALA A 621 -15.02 -30.00 29.19
N ASP A 622 -16.33 -30.11 29.01
CA ASP A 622 -17.03 -31.22 28.40
C ASP A 622 -17.37 -31.04 26.91
N GLU A 623 -16.96 -29.91 26.33
CA GLU A 623 -17.25 -29.53 24.94
C GLU A 623 -16.02 -29.70 24.06
N ALA A 624 -16.17 -30.47 22.98
CA ALA A 624 -15.11 -30.61 21.99
C ALA A 624 -14.92 -29.30 21.24
N GLN A 625 -13.66 -28.88 21.15
CA GLN A 625 -13.27 -27.64 20.47
C GLN A 625 -12.90 -27.89 19.01
N LEU A 626 -13.33 -26.99 18.12
CA LEU A 626 -12.97 -27.05 16.71
C LEU A 626 -11.59 -26.46 16.51
N ILE A 627 -10.64 -27.27 16.08
CA ILE A 627 -9.30 -26.83 15.65
C ILE A 627 -9.28 -26.83 14.13
N ARG A 628 -8.92 -25.68 13.56
CA ARG A 628 -8.75 -25.48 12.10
C ARG A 628 -7.28 -25.36 11.78
N VAL A 629 -6.85 -25.92 10.67
CA VAL A 629 -5.49 -25.81 10.17
C VAL A 629 -5.55 -25.41 8.71
N TYR A 630 -4.86 -24.34 8.34
CA TYR A 630 -4.70 -23.93 6.95
C TYR A 630 -3.39 -24.48 6.42
N ALA A 631 -3.44 -25.20 5.30
CA ALA A 631 -2.26 -25.76 4.63
C ALA A 631 -2.53 -25.91 3.13
N ASN A 632 -1.46 -25.87 2.33
CA ASN A 632 -1.49 -26.17 0.90
C ASN A 632 -0.93 -27.56 0.55
N CYS A 633 -0.66 -28.40 1.56
CA CYS A 633 -0.12 -29.75 1.42
C CYS A 633 -1.23 -30.79 1.25
N ALA A 634 -0.91 -32.00 0.79
CA ALA A 634 -1.88 -33.06 0.50
C ALA A 634 -2.67 -33.51 1.74
N SER A 635 -2.00 -33.62 2.91
CA SER A 635 -2.64 -34.00 4.17
C SER A 635 -1.95 -33.36 5.38
N VAL A 636 -2.67 -33.29 6.48
CA VAL A 636 -2.17 -32.80 7.78
C VAL A 636 -2.54 -33.77 8.88
N GLU A 637 -1.58 -34.09 9.76
CA GLU A 637 -1.80 -34.76 11.03
C GLU A 637 -1.80 -33.73 12.17
N LEU A 638 -2.85 -33.73 12.98
CA LEU A 638 -2.91 -32.92 14.21
C LEU A 638 -2.56 -33.75 15.43
N MET A 639 -1.58 -33.28 16.21
CA MET A 639 -1.24 -33.80 17.52
C MET A 639 -1.80 -32.89 18.61
N VAL A 640 -2.41 -33.45 19.63
CA VAL A 640 -2.92 -32.74 20.82
C VAL A 640 -2.24 -33.30 22.04
N ASN A 641 -1.45 -32.54 22.77
CA ASN A 641 -0.71 -32.97 23.96
C ASN A 641 0.10 -34.23 23.70
N GLY A 642 0.74 -34.34 22.53
CA GLY A 642 1.54 -35.48 22.12
C GLY A 642 0.78 -36.71 21.62
N VAL A 643 -0.57 -36.62 21.52
CA VAL A 643 -1.41 -37.72 20.99
C VAL A 643 -1.99 -37.32 19.65
N SER A 644 -1.92 -38.20 18.64
CA SER A 644 -2.50 -37.95 17.33
C SER A 644 -4.03 -37.87 17.39
N ALA A 645 -4.58 -36.76 16.92
CA ALA A 645 -6.02 -36.57 16.70
C ALA A 645 -6.45 -37.07 15.30
N GLY A 646 -5.53 -37.66 14.55
CA GLY A 646 -5.74 -38.25 13.23
C GLY A 646 -5.27 -37.35 12.08
N VAL A 647 -5.20 -37.97 10.91
CA VAL A 647 -4.83 -37.31 9.62
C VAL A 647 -6.08 -36.87 8.88
N ARG A 648 -6.01 -35.70 8.25
CA ARG A 648 -7.01 -35.19 7.31
C ARG A 648 -6.37 -34.89 5.96
N GLU A 649 -7.07 -35.26 4.89
CA GLU A 649 -6.71 -34.87 3.52
C GLU A 649 -7.24 -33.48 3.20
N ARG A 650 -6.46 -32.67 2.49
CA ARG A 650 -6.90 -31.36 2.00
C ARG A 650 -7.88 -31.55 0.81
N ARG A 651 -9.05 -30.96 0.94
CA ARG A 651 -10.11 -30.97 -0.09
C ARG A 651 -10.63 -29.56 -0.29
N VAL A 652 -10.16 -28.86 -1.31
CA VAL A 652 -10.44 -27.44 -1.56
C VAL A 652 -11.92 -27.06 -1.47
N GLN A 653 -12.82 -27.98 -1.86
CA GLN A 653 -14.28 -27.73 -1.81
C GLN A 653 -14.90 -28.04 -0.44
N ASP A 654 -14.15 -28.54 0.50
CA ASP A 654 -14.65 -28.86 1.84
C ASP A 654 -14.40 -27.70 2.81
N TYR A 655 -15.44 -26.99 3.20
CA TYR A 655 -15.41 -25.79 4.03
C TYR A 655 -15.71 -26.09 5.51
N PRO A 656 -15.08 -25.44 6.49
CA PRO A 656 -13.95 -24.54 6.40
C PRO A 656 -12.59 -25.25 6.27
N SER A 657 -11.55 -24.47 5.98
CA SER A 657 -10.13 -24.86 5.90
C SER A 657 -9.84 -26.07 5.02
N ALA A 658 -10.53 -26.16 3.89
CA ALA A 658 -10.40 -27.28 2.93
C ALA A 658 -10.51 -28.67 3.59
N GLY A 659 -11.37 -28.80 4.62
CA GLY A 659 -11.57 -30.03 5.38
C GLY A 659 -10.53 -30.32 6.47
N LEU A 660 -9.51 -29.50 6.60
CA LEU A 660 -8.46 -29.64 7.62
C LEU A 660 -8.94 -29.11 8.99
N ARG A 661 -9.90 -29.83 9.58
CA ARG A 661 -10.54 -29.48 10.85
C ARG A 661 -10.73 -30.70 11.75
N TRP A 662 -10.54 -30.53 13.04
CA TRP A 662 -10.67 -31.56 14.06
C TRP A 662 -11.56 -31.08 15.19
N SER A 663 -12.41 -31.96 15.70
CA SER A 663 -13.16 -31.76 16.95
C SER A 663 -12.42 -32.51 18.04
N VAL A 664 -11.81 -31.81 18.99
CA VAL A 664 -10.93 -32.38 20.00
C VAL A 664 -11.31 -31.94 21.40
N GLY A 665 -11.16 -32.85 22.38
CA GLY A 665 -11.25 -32.48 23.78
C GLY A 665 -9.93 -31.80 24.22
N LEU A 666 -10.06 -30.63 24.85
CA LEU A 666 -8.94 -29.94 25.49
C LEU A 666 -9.00 -30.14 26.99
N GLN A 667 -7.86 -30.25 27.64
CA GLN A 667 -7.79 -30.32 29.12
C GLN A 667 -7.76 -28.90 29.70
N PRO A 668 -8.40 -28.64 30.86
CA PRO A 668 -8.23 -27.37 31.56
C PRO A 668 -6.75 -27.09 31.81
N GLY A 669 -6.33 -25.85 31.62
CA GLY A 669 -4.95 -25.44 31.73
C GLY A 669 -4.17 -25.54 30.42
N VAL A 670 -2.88 -25.92 30.50
CA VAL A 670 -1.97 -25.85 29.35
C VAL A 670 -2.24 -26.96 28.34
N ASN A 671 -2.40 -26.61 27.07
CA ASN A 671 -2.48 -27.54 25.95
C ASN A 671 -1.43 -27.18 24.88
N HIS A 672 -0.91 -28.20 24.23
CA HIS A 672 0.05 -28.09 23.14
C HIS A 672 -0.49 -28.76 21.88
N LEU A 673 -0.54 -28.03 20.79
CA LEU A 673 -0.94 -28.54 19.47
C LEU A 673 0.25 -28.53 18.53
N VAL A 674 0.37 -29.58 17.71
CA VAL A 674 1.35 -29.64 16.60
C VAL A 674 0.63 -30.11 15.35
N ALA A 675 0.80 -29.38 14.23
CA ALA A 675 0.30 -29.74 12.91
C ALA A 675 1.46 -30.14 12.01
N LEU A 676 1.42 -31.36 11.46
CA LEU A 676 2.43 -31.92 10.56
C LEU A 676 1.82 -32.04 9.17
N ALA A 677 2.24 -31.18 8.26
CA ALA A 677 1.77 -31.21 6.87
C ALA A 677 2.65 -32.12 6.01
N ARG A 678 2.01 -32.97 5.20
CA ARG A 678 2.66 -33.97 4.36
C ARG A 678 2.35 -33.75 2.89
N ASP A 679 3.33 -34.05 2.05
CA ASP A 679 3.16 -34.13 0.58
C ASP A 679 2.40 -35.40 0.15
N GLU A 680 2.27 -35.60 -1.17
CA GLU A 680 1.63 -36.79 -1.76
C GLU A 680 2.39 -38.10 -1.47
N GLN A 681 3.67 -38.02 -1.13
CA GLN A 681 4.52 -39.14 -0.78
C GLN A 681 4.48 -39.45 0.74
N GLY A 682 3.74 -38.66 1.53
CA GLY A 682 3.62 -38.80 2.96
C GLY A 682 4.79 -38.23 3.77
N VAL A 683 5.70 -37.49 3.12
CA VAL A 683 6.84 -36.82 3.79
C VAL A 683 6.35 -35.53 4.44
N VAL A 684 6.80 -35.27 5.68
CA VAL A 684 6.52 -34.02 6.38
C VAL A 684 7.32 -32.90 5.69
N VAL A 685 6.60 -31.92 5.12
CA VAL A 685 7.18 -30.79 4.37
C VAL A 685 6.99 -29.44 5.07
N ALA A 686 6.08 -29.36 6.04
CA ALA A 686 5.89 -28.18 6.89
C ALA A 686 5.33 -28.58 8.25
N GLN A 687 5.61 -27.76 9.27
CA GLN A 687 5.15 -27.95 10.64
C GLN A 687 4.78 -26.62 11.26
N ASP A 688 3.74 -26.61 12.11
CA ASP A 688 3.38 -25.50 12.99
C ASP A 688 3.00 -26.03 14.37
N GLU A 689 3.24 -25.23 15.41
CA GLU A 689 2.92 -25.59 16.78
C GLU A 689 2.42 -24.38 17.58
N THR A 690 1.57 -24.62 18.55
CA THR A 690 1.08 -23.60 19.47
C THR A 690 0.84 -24.17 20.87
N THR A 691 1.07 -23.33 21.88
CA THR A 691 0.76 -23.64 23.28
C THR A 691 -0.15 -22.57 23.85
N PHE A 692 -1.20 -22.93 24.51
CA PHE A 692 -2.17 -22.02 25.13
C PHE A 692 -2.76 -22.58 26.41
N HIS A 693 -3.30 -21.68 27.22
CA HIS A 693 -4.10 -22.04 28.39
C HIS A 693 -5.57 -22.16 28.00
N TYR A 694 -6.18 -23.31 28.29
CA TYR A 694 -7.61 -23.54 28.11
C TYR A 694 -8.36 -23.19 29.38
N GLN A 695 -9.09 -22.06 29.37
CA GLN A 695 -9.90 -21.56 30.47
C GLN A 695 -11.29 -22.19 30.39
N THR A 696 -11.69 -22.89 31.46
CA THR A 696 -13.01 -23.52 31.59
C THR A 696 -13.93 -22.81 32.59
N GLU A 697 -13.39 -21.84 33.33
CA GLU A 697 -14.15 -20.98 34.22
C GLU A 697 -14.96 -19.96 33.43
N ALA A 698 -16.27 -19.91 33.66
CA ALA A 698 -17.13 -18.91 33.07
C ALA A 698 -16.93 -17.57 33.77
N TRP A 699 -16.99 -16.48 33.01
CA TRP A 699 -16.87 -15.10 33.50
C TRP A 699 -18.18 -14.32 33.29
N GLU A 700 -18.30 -13.24 34.05
CA GLU A 700 -19.35 -12.26 33.94
C GLU A 700 -18.85 -11.01 33.18
N LEU A 701 -19.57 -9.90 33.23
CA LEU A 701 -19.14 -8.63 32.63
C LEU A 701 -17.83 -8.14 33.29
N PRO A 702 -16.94 -7.48 32.51
CA PRO A 702 -15.73 -6.88 33.05
C PRO A 702 -16.02 -5.90 34.20
N ALA A 703 -15.31 -6.05 35.32
CA ALA A 703 -15.43 -5.23 36.52
C ALA A 703 -14.09 -4.62 36.99
N GLU A 704 -12.96 -5.17 36.52
CA GLU A 704 -11.62 -4.75 36.91
C GLU A 704 -10.68 -4.78 35.70
N LEU A 705 -9.81 -3.76 35.58
CA LEU A 705 -8.64 -3.80 34.71
C LEU A 705 -7.39 -4.09 35.55
N ARG A 706 -6.51 -4.98 35.06
CA ARG A 706 -5.18 -5.16 35.63
C ARG A 706 -4.12 -4.77 34.62
N LEU A 707 -3.15 -3.98 35.06
CA LEU A 707 -2.04 -3.51 34.24
C LEU A 707 -0.74 -4.10 34.75
N THR A 708 0.01 -4.72 33.87
CA THR A 708 1.34 -5.27 34.15
C THR A 708 2.39 -4.63 33.26
N ALA A 709 3.65 -4.59 33.74
CA ALA A 709 4.79 -4.09 33.00
C ALA A 709 5.90 -5.15 32.96
N GLN A 710 6.42 -5.44 31.79
CA GLN A 710 7.50 -6.39 31.56
C GLN A 710 8.58 -5.75 30.68
N THR A 711 9.83 -5.78 31.16
CA THR A 711 10.97 -5.34 30.36
C THR A 711 11.33 -6.40 29.32
N GLU A 712 11.37 -6.03 28.07
CA GLU A 712 11.76 -6.88 26.94
C GLU A 712 13.28 -6.89 26.76
N THR A 713 13.77 -7.82 25.94
CA THR A 713 15.22 -8.01 25.70
C THR A 713 15.89 -6.82 25.00
N ASP A 714 15.12 -6.02 24.29
CA ASP A 714 15.56 -4.79 23.61
C ASP A 714 15.51 -3.52 24.50
N GLY A 715 15.15 -3.68 25.76
CA GLY A 715 15.08 -2.60 26.75
C GLY A 715 13.76 -1.82 26.76
N ARG A 716 12.84 -2.05 25.83
CA ARG A 716 11.47 -1.53 25.89
C ARG A 716 10.71 -2.20 27.03
N VAL A 717 9.69 -1.49 27.53
CA VAL A 717 8.76 -2.04 28.52
C VAL A 717 7.41 -2.31 27.86
N ARG A 718 6.96 -3.54 27.86
CA ARG A 718 5.63 -3.95 27.43
C ARG A 718 4.65 -3.76 28.57
N LEU A 719 3.65 -2.92 28.35
CA LEU A 719 2.48 -2.81 29.20
C LEU A 719 1.39 -3.73 28.65
N GLU A 720 0.78 -4.53 29.50
CA GLU A 720 -0.35 -5.38 29.15
C GLU A 720 -1.52 -5.12 30.10
N ALA A 721 -2.64 -4.73 29.53
CA ALA A 721 -3.93 -4.58 30.21
C ALA A 721 -4.79 -5.82 29.97
N LYS A 722 -5.42 -6.33 31.04
CA LYS A 722 -6.36 -7.45 31.00
C LYS A 722 -7.64 -7.09 31.76
N ALA A 723 -8.78 -7.53 31.22
CA ALA A 723 -10.08 -7.36 31.85
C ALA A 723 -10.47 -8.59 32.68
N TYR A 724 -10.98 -8.37 33.88
CA TYR A 724 -11.47 -9.41 34.79
C TYR A 724 -12.86 -9.06 35.28
N ASP A 725 -13.64 -10.06 35.57
CA ASP A 725 -14.94 -9.89 36.22
C ASP A 725 -14.81 -9.65 37.73
N LYS A 726 -15.94 -9.43 38.41
CA LYS A 726 -15.99 -9.20 39.86
C LYS A 726 -15.47 -10.35 40.72
N HIS A 727 -15.31 -11.54 40.14
CA HIS A 727 -14.80 -12.73 40.81
C HIS A 727 -13.30 -12.96 40.53
N GLY A 728 -12.71 -12.07 39.71
CA GLY A 728 -11.31 -12.16 39.29
C GLY A 728 -11.07 -13.17 38.16
N VAL A 729 -12.11 -13.60 37.45
CA VAL A 729 -12.00 -14.46 36.27
C VAL A 729 -11.72 -13.61 35.04
N PHE A 730 -10.78 -14.05 34.21
CA PHE A 730 -10.39 -13.36 32.99
C PHE A 730 -11.52 -13.36 31.97
N CYS A 731 -11.88 -12.19 31.46
CA CYS A 731 -12.95 -11.99 30.48
C CYS A 731 -12.41 -12.15 29.04
N ALA A 732 -12.29 -13.38 28.58
CA ALA A 732 -11.63 -13.74 27.32
C ALA A 732 -12.33 -13.26 26.04
N ASP A 733 -13.54 -12.70 26.13
CA ASP A 733 -14.32 -12.14 25.01
C ASP A 733 -14.46 -10.61 25.10
N SER A 734 -13.90 -9.97 26.14
CA SER A 734 -14.04 -8.53 26.34
C SER A 734 -13.40 -7.74 25.19
N ALA A 735 -14.18 -6.80 24.65
CA ALA A 735 -13.78 -5.82 23.66
C ALA A 735 -13.92 -4.37 24.19
N VAL A 736 -13.89 -4.18 25.51
CA VAL A 736 -13.96 -2.85 26.14
C VAL A 736 -12.83 -1.96 25.60
N ARG A 737 -13.17 -0.71 25.28
CA ARG A 737 -12.20 0.29 24.82
C ARG A 737 -11.38 0.79 26.00
N VAL A 738 -10.05 0.74 25.86
CA VAL A 738 -9.09 1.18 26.89
C VAL A 738 -8.23 2.32 26.37
N HIS A 739 -7.77 3.14 27.34
CA HIS A 739 -6.84 4.25 27.09
C HIS A 739 -5.61 4.06 27.99
N PHE A 740 -4.45 3.93 27.35
CA PHE A 740 -3.18 3.92 28.06
C PHE A 740 -2.66 5.34 28.27
N GLY A 741 -2.12 5.59 29.46
CA GLY A 741 -1.47 6.84 29.83
C GLY A 741 -0.09 6.61 30.43
N LEU A 742 0.78 7.61 30.38
CA LEU A 742 2.11 7.57 30.96
C LEU A 742 2.47 8.93 31.57
N ALA A 743 2.96 8.93 32.80
CA ALA A 743 3.53 10.09 33.45
C ALA A 743 4.96 9.78 33.91
N GLY A 744 5.90 10.69 33.70
CA GLY A 744 7.31 10.51 34.06
C GLY A 744 8.27 10.79 32.92
N VAL A 745 9.44 10.12 32.92
CA VAL A 745 10.53 10.35 31.95
C VAL A 745 10.33 9.54 30.66
N GLY A 746 9.70 8.38 30.75
CA GLY A 746 9.45 7.48 29.62
C GLY A 746 8.54 8.09 28.54
N ARG A 747 8.46 7.43 27.40
CA ARG A 747 7.58 7.76 26.28
C ARG A 747 6.80 6.53 25.82
N LEU A 748 5.47 6.65 25.66
CA LEU A 748 4.68 5.65 24.96
C LEU A 748 5.13 5.57 23.50
N LEU A 749 5.27 4.36 22.98
CA LEU A 749 5.46 4.11 21.55
C LEU A 749 4.06 3.99 20.93
N ASP A 750 3.51 5.14 20.60
CA ASP A 750 2.11 5.35 20.27
C ASP A 750 1.91 5.94 18.87
N ASN A 751 0.65 6.06 18.43
CA ASN A 751 0.25 6.60 17.13
C ASN A 751 0.79 5.76 15.93
N LEU A 752 1.01 4.46 16.15
CA LEU A 752 1.49 3.57 15.11
C LEU A 752 0.36 2.92 14.30
N GLY A 753 -0.88 2.94 14.82
CA GLY A 753 -2.02 2.26 14.19
C GLY A 753 -1.83 0.74 14.12
N THR A 754 -1.34 0.17 15.20
CA THR A 754 -1.20 -1.28 15.40
C THR A 754 -1.75 -1.66 16.78
N VAL A 755 -2.09 -2.91 16.98
CA VAL A 755 -2.59 -3.38 18.29
C VAL A 755 -1.56 -3.26 19.42
N ARG A 756 -0.30 -3.00 19.10
CA ARG A 756 0.80 -2.85 20.08
C ARG A 756 1.37 -1.43 20.15
N GLY A 757 0.79 -0.51 19.37
CA GLY A 757 1.26 0.87 19.25
C GLY A 757 0.13 1.90 19.20
N SER A 758 -0.97 1.64 19.88
CA SER A 758 -2.13 2.53 19.96
C SER A 758 -2.56 2.69 21.42
N ARG A 759 -2.55 3.95 21.92
CA ARG A 759 -3.00 4.23 23.29
C ARG A 759 -4.50 4.13 23.48
N ASN A 760 -5.28 4.32 22.41
CA ASN A 760 -6.73 4.21 22.42
C ASN A 760 -7.11 3.01 21.54
N ILE A 761 -7.61 1.95 22.16
CA ILE A 761 -7.85 0.68 21.48
C ILE A 761 -8.93 -0.15 22.19
N GLU A 762 -9.70 -0.91 21.42
CA GLU A 762 -10.55 -1.96 21.99
C GLU A 762 -9.72 -3.21 22.33
N LEU A 763 -10.05 -3.84 23.45
CA LEU A 763 -9.44 -5.11 23.83
C LEU A 763 -9.68 -6.17 22.73
N ALA A 764 -8.67 -6.97 22.47
CA ALA A 764 -8.77 -8.17 21.66
C ALA A 764 -8.68 -9.39 22.59
N ASN A 765 -9.77 -10.14 22.69
CA ASN A 765 -9.87 -11.27 23.62
C ASN A 765 -9.47 -10.90 25.07
N GLY A 766 -10.06 -9.80 25.55
CA GLY A 766 -9.89 -9.37 26.95
C GLY A 766 -8.56 -8.70 27.28
N ARG A 767 -7.69 -8.43 26.29
CA ARG A 767 -6.36 -7.85 26.49
C ARG A 767 -6.00 -6.80 25.44
N ALA A 768 -5.14 -5.87 25.83
CA ALA A 768 -4.42 -4.96 24.94
C ALA A 768 -3.00 -4.73 25.46
N CYS A 769 -2.08 -4.36 24.58
CA CYS A 769 -0.74 -4.01 25.00
C CYS A 769 -0.20 -2.79 24.23
N ILE A 770 0.75 -2.08 24.88
CA ILE A 770 1.50 -1.00 24.26
C ILE A 770 2.94 -1.02 24.80
N TYR A 771 3.88 -0.47 24.03
CA TYR A 771 5.28 -0.39 24.46
C TYR A 771 5.63 0.99 24.98
N VAL A 772 6.59 1.01 25.92
CA VAL A 772 7.19 2.22 26.49
C VAL A 772 8.70 2.19 26.27
N ASP A 773 9.25 3.30 25.79
CA ASP A 773 10.67 3.62 25.89
C ASP A 773 10.92 4.23 27.28
N PRO A 774 11.63 3.56 28.21
CA PRO A 774 11.78 4.02 29.58
C PRO A 774 12.73 5.20 29.76
N ARG A 775 13.60 5.50 28.80
CA ARG A 775 14.57 6.61 28.80
C ARG A 775 15.41 6.72 30.07
N GLY A 776 15.65 5.58 30.76
CA GLY A 776 16.49 5.52 31.96
C GLY A 776 15.93 6.24 33.19
N GLY A 777 14.61 6.46 33.29
CA GLY A 777 13.98 7.15 34.40
C GLY A 777 12.70 6.49 34.91
N LYS A 778 12.20 6.96 36.04
CA LYS A 778 10.95 6.45 36.62
C LYS A 778 9.73 7.01 35.87
N SER A 779 8.76 6.16 35.65
CA SER A 779 7.46 6.52 35.11
C SER A 779 6.34 5.72 35.77
N VAL A 780 5.12 6.23 35.70
CA VAL A 780 3.89 5.53 36.08
C VAL A 780 3.01 5.41 34.87
N ALA A 781 2.68 4.19 34.48
CA ALA A 781 1.71 3.92 33.45
C ALA A 781 0.32 3.69 34.05
N SER A 782 -0.70 4.05 33.28
CA SER A 782 -2.10 3.80 33.62
C SER A 782 -2.85 3.19 32.47
N VAL A 783 -3.94 2.49 32.76
CA VAL A 783 -4.96 2.10 31.79
C VAL A 783 -6.33 2.42 32.34
N TYR A 784 -7.15 3.07 31.52
CA TYR A 784 -8.50 3.51 31.86
C TYR A 784 -9.51 2.89 30.88
N ALA A 785 -10.70 2.56 31.35
CA ALA A 785 -11.88 2.26 30.54
C ALA A 785 -13.12 2.86 31.20
N GLU A 786 -14.11 3.25 30.40
CA GLU A 786 -15.36 3.80 30.93
C GLU A 786 -16.07 2.77 31.82
N GLY A 787 -16.48 3.19 33.02
CA GLY A 787 -17.19 2.35 33.99
C GLY A 787 -16.30 1.40 34.79
N LEU A 788 -14.98 1.42 34.59
CA LEU A 788 -14.02 0.63 35.34
C LEU A 788 -13.00 1.51 36.08
N ASP A 789 -12.48 1.03 37.21
CA ASP A 789 -11.42 1.73 37.94
C ASP A 789 -10.12 1.73 37.13
N THR A 790 -9.39 2.87 37.15
CA THR A 790 -8.09 3.01 36.50
C THR A 790 -7.04 2.15 37.19
N ALA A 791 -6.34 1.30 36.41
CA ALA A 791 -5.21 0.53 36.92
C ALA A 791 -3.88 1.27 36.65
N PHE A 792 -2.91 1.09 37.56
CA PHE A 792 -1.60 1.75 37.49
C PHE A 792 -0.47 0.73 37.68
N VAL A 793 0.69 1.01 37.07
CA VAL A 793 1.92 0.26 37.30
C VAL A 793 3.14 1.20 37.26
N GLU A 794 4.10 0.99 38.16
CA GLU A 794 5.38 1.71 38.12
C GLU A 794 6.35 1.04 37.12
N ILE A 795 7.03 1.89 36.34
CA ILE A 795 8.11 1.51 35.45
C ILE A 795 9.40 2.04 36.06
N LYS A 796 10.32 1.13 36.33
CA LYS A 796 11.68 1.45 36.78
C LYS A 796 12.58 1.45 35.55
N GLY A 797 13.23 2.58 35.27
CA GLY A 797 14.19 2.71 34.17
C GLY A 797 15.50 1.99 34.43
#